data_03f60f6e44c05fe4037e042e8c5a1911
#
_entry.id   03f60f6e44c05fe4037e042e8c5a1911
#
_cell.length_a   1.000
_cell.length_b   1.000
_cell.length_c   1.000
_cell.angle_alpha   90.00
_cell.angle_beta   90.00
_cell.angle_gamma   90.00
#
_symmetry.space_group_name_H-M   'P 1'
#
loop_
_entity.id
_entity.type
_entity.pdbx_description
1 polymer ?
#
loop_
_entity_poly.entity_id
_entity_poly.type
_entity_poly.pdbx_seq_one_letter_code
_entity_poly.pdbx_strand_id
1 'polypeptide(L)'
;AVILDRSGHIVTNIYAGGQGSELMKGALLRSGSLILSGMEPKGGNSRQGILLKVDKSGRVIYQYKNAGSGYCDQFEVLGNTTEYICAAFSGDKEKEQTTVVRLDDKGKPYYVTVIPAKRFIVTGMNANINDGSVIVTGNSSTDGGIIYKIRPEGDIVFAKTLIPANQGSVMLNQLQVARNGNILVGGSGSKGYYALLRNDGTALYSGTSNGGVRGVGMNRTTGESVVTTYDVNARRGTFVRILPTGKAEFDRTIDGNFDKVKVTNNGEVLLLSSDEGRVCMYSATGEKEFDRYVTDNKPTVYRQALTASSGELLFLGSGSRLVKLGHGLYVSDVKITKPVNGTATAVFTVTLTGYATTKEGAPVPVSVGYATREASATTANNFTPVKGKLSFTPSRGTADRYLVKQDIEVPVKANDLIEGVKDFELLLSDVQQSYLVKPVGKAVIEDQQAVVKLVRTERGEEGSKDILYELGLFKTDGTPLTNATGANIIVDGIYGEGTADALDFDMGLTPRVIFANGSQKSSFNVRTLEDTRYELPKTVVVNFNKVHSLSGSNVAFDGELLSCSGIVVDQPARLAIASLGDHRVNNNVVSGFFTVSLLRASDGALLTNATGSDIIVNCVTLPDATAKEGKDFVFTNLHDLRISGDGNHSSANVNGVVLFSTDTLEKQVKLKIKSVNQPTGAQPISVSDAERTAEFTIRK
;
A
#
# COMPACT_ATOMS: atom_id res chain seq x y z
N ALA A 1 3.59 18.87 29.17
CA ALA A 1 2.83 17.62 29.06
C ALA A 1 3.63 16.46 29.68
N VAL A 2 2.95 15.40 30.03
CA VAL A 2 3.55 14.21 30.63
C VAL A 2 3.16 13.00 29.78
N ILE A 3 4.13 12.15 29.45
CA ILE A 3 3.87 10.85 28.82
C ILE A 3 3.90 9.80 29.92
N LEU A 4 2.85 9.01 29.99
CA LEU A 4 2.71 7.88 30.89
C LEU A 4 2.80 6.57 30.14
N ASP A 5 3.38 5.53 30.73
CA ASP A 5 3.29 4.16 30.21
C ASP A 5 1.88 3.56 30.47
N ARG A 6 1.68 2.32 30.03
CA ARG A 6 0.40 1.61 30.23
C ARG A 6 0.05 1.35 31.70
N SER A 7 1.04 1.41 32.57
CA SER A 7 0.90 1.23 34.01
C SER A 7 0.65 2.54 34.76
N GLY A 8 0.73 3.68 34.04
CA GLY A 8 0.54 5.01 34.57
C GLY A 8 1.83 5.63 35.16
N HIS A 9 2.98 5.02 34.96
CA HIS A 9 4.25 5.63 35.35
C HIS A 9 4.68 6.70 34.35
N ILE A 10 5.31 7.75 34.85
CA ILE A 10 5.86 8.83 34.04
C ILE A 10 7.03 8.30 33.22
N VAL A 11 6.87 8.27 31.89
CA VAL A 11 7.95 7.96 30.97
C VAL A 11 8.83 9.18 30.74
N THR A 12 8.19 10.33 30.51
CA THR A 12 8.90 11.60 30.30
C THR A 12 7.98 12.81 30.54
N ASN A 13 8.59 13.93 30.91
CA ASN A 13 7.94 15.23 30.94
C ASN A 13 8.33 16.01 29.66
N ILE A 14 7.34 16.56 28.98
CA ILE A 14 7.56 17.42 27.81
C ILE A 14 7.50 18.86 28.29
N TYR A 15 8.63 19.53 28.23
CA TYR A 15 8.75 20.96 28.46
C TYR A 15 8.86 21.61 27.06
N ALA A 16 7.80 22.20 26.57
CA ALA A 16 7.76 22.83 25.26
C ALA A 16 7.29 24.27 25.39
N GLY A 17 7.99 25.17 24.74
CA GLY A 17 7.76 26.60 24.79
C GLY A 17 8.54 27.29 25.95
N GLY A 18 8.57 28.62 25.95
CA GLY A 18 9.18 29.43 26.98
C GLY A 18 8.39 29.42 28.31
N GLN A 19 8.95 30.04 29.33
CA GLN A 19 8.24 30.22 30.60
C GLN A 19 6.90 30.95 30.39
N GLY A 20 5.81 30.42 30.92
CA GLY A 20 4.46 30.95 30.73
C GLY A 20 3.72 30.37 29.54
N SER A 21 4.26 29.36 28.86
CA SER A 21 3.55 28.62 27.80
C SER A 21 2.48 27.70 28.39
N GLU A 22 1.35 27.58 27.68
CA GLU A 22 0.22 26.72 28.04
C GLU A 22 -0.08 25.77 26.90
N LEU A 23 -0.14 24.47 27.19
CA LEU A 23 -0.61 23.45 26.25
C LEU A 23 -2.10 23.16 26.50
N MET A 24 -2.89 23.21 25.47
CA MET A 24 -4.37 23.18 25.55
C MET A 24 -4.97 21.86 25.05
N LYS A 25 -4.40 21.27 23.99
CA LYS A 25 -4.91 20.04 23.37
C LYS A 25 -3.75 19.14 22.96
N GLY A 26 -3.95 17.83 22.99
CA GLY A 26 -2.99 16.85 22.53
C GLY A 26 -3.64 15.69 21.80
N ALA A 27 -2.94 15.08 20.85
CA ALA A 27 -3.34 13.87 20.16
C ALA A 27 -2.13 12.96 19.93
N LEU A 28 -2.34 11.66 20.13
CA LEU A 28 -1.36 10.62 19.82
C LEU A 28 -1.53 10.21 18.35
N LEU A 29 -0.45 10.25 17.61
CA LEU A 29 -0.38 9.79 16.21
C LEU A 29 -0.15 8.28 16.14
N ARG A 30 -0.46 7.68 14.99
CA ARG A 30 -0.19 6.25 14.75
C ARG A 30 1.30 5.92 14.78
N SER A 31 2.16 6.87 14.42
CA SER A 31 3.62 6.79 14.55
C SER A 31 4.14 6.65 15.98
N GLY A 32 3.26 6.87 16.97
CA GLY A 32 3.64 6.99 18.37
C GLY A 32 4.13 8.39 18.78
N SER A 33 4.15 9.34 17.84
CA SER A 33 4.43 10.75 18.12
C SER A 33 3.21 11.45 18.69
N LEU A 34 3.42 12.57 19.39
CA LEU A 34 2.36 13.41 19.93
C LEU A 34 2.29 14.74 19.18
N ILE A 35 1.08 15.21 18.92
CA ILE A 35 0.81 16.60 18.56
C ILE A 35 0.28 17.30 19.80
N LEU A 36 0.84 18.46 20.06
CA LEU A 36 0.44 19.32 21.19
C LEU A 36 0.18 20.72 20.66
N SER A 37 -0.92 21.34 21.03
CA SER A 37 -1.25 22.71 20.66
C SER A 37 -1.45 23.58 21.90
N GLY A 38 -1.29 24.87 21.72
CA GLY A 38 -1.46 25.82 22.82
C GLY A 38 -0.98 27.21 22.46
N MET A 39 -0.40 27.89 23.45
CA MET A 39 0.12 29.23 23.30
C MET A 39 1.39 29.45 24.10
N GLU A 40 2.21 30.40 23.65
CA GLU A 40 3.42 30.84 24.34
C GLU A 40 3.48 32.38 24.39
N PRO A 41 4.23 32.97 25.34
CA PRO A 41 4.47 34.41 25.37
C PRO A 41 5.16 34.88 24.08
N LYS A 42 4.71 36.01 23.53
CA LYS A 42 5.28 36.65 22.32
C LYS A 42 6.04 37.94 22.64
N GLY A 43 5.94 38.44 23.88
CA GLY A 43 6.48 39.71 24.36
C GLY A 43 5.39 40.64 24.87
N GLY A 44 5.65 41.37 25.95
CA GLY A 44 4.63 42.14 26.64
C GLY A 44 3.51 41.23 27.15
N ASN A 45 2.26 41.67 27.02
CA ASN A 45 1.07 40.87 27.34
C ASN A 45 0.52 40.04 26.18
N SER A 46 1.25 39.94 25.05
CA SER A 46 0.80 39.20 23.87
C SER A 46 1.24 37.74 23.95
N ARG A 47 0.39 36.86 23.44
CA ARG A 47 0.65 35.41 23.28
C ARG A 47 0.56 35.02 21.81
N GLN A 48 1.27 33.99 21.41
CA GLN A 48 1.15 33.42 20.07
C GLN A 48 0.80 31.93 20.13
N GLY A 49 -0.04 31.50 19.19
CA GLY A 49 -0.41 30.10 19.08
C GLY A 49 0.77 29.23 18.64
N ILE A 50 0.89 28.08 19.25
CA ILE A 50 1.93 27.07 18.93
C ILE A 50 1.33 25.72 18.65
N LEU A 51 1.99 24.97 17.77
CA LEU A 51 1.73 23.56 17.50
C LEU A 51 3.07 22.83 17.48
N LEU A 52 3.14 21.73 18.21
CA LEU A 52 4.37 20.94 18.41
C LEU A 52 4.12 19.51 17.97
N LYS A 53 5.09 18.91 17.28
CA LYS A 53 5.18 17.47 17.11
C LYS A 53 6.33 16.95 17.95
N VAL A 54 6.05 15.93 18.76
CA VAL A 54 6.98 15.37 19.73
C VAL A 54 7.08 13.87 19.48
N ASP A 55 8.28 13.31 19.45
CA ASP A 55 8.48 11.88 19.32
C ASP A 55 8.12 11.11 20.61
N LYS A 56 8.12 9.78 20.53
CA LYS A 56 7.82 8.90 21.67
C LYS A 56 8.78 9.04 22.86
N SER A 57 9.96 9.66 22.67
CA SER A 57 10.93 9.92 23.73
C SER A 57 10.75 11.30 24.37
N GLY A 58 9.82 12.11 23.86
CA GLY A 58 9.56 13.46 24.36
C GLY A 58 10.36 14.55 23.66
N ARG A 59 11.13 14.21 22.61
CA ARG A 59 11.92 15.20 21.86
C ARG A 59 11.04 15.90 20.85
N VAL A 60 11.12 17.24 20.77
CA VAL A 60 10.41 18.05 19.78
C VAL A 60 10.99 17.78 18.40
N ILE A 61 10.15 17.27 17.49
CA ILE A 61 10.48 17.04 16.07
C ILE A 61 10.41 18.36 15.32
N TYR A 62 9.30 19.10 15.52
CA TYR A 62 9.15 20.47 15.01
C TYR A 62 8.21 21.29 15.90
N GLN A 63 8.32 22.59 15.76
CA GLN A 63 7.42 23.58 16.35
C GLN A 63 6.98 24.55 15.27
N TYR A 64 5.67 24.67 15.08
CA TYR A 64 5.06 25.72 14.26
C TYR A 64 4.53 26.83 15.15
N LYS A 65 4.80 28.07 14.80
CA LYS A 65 4.33 29.28 15.49
C LYS A 65 3.53 30.15 14.53
N ASN A 66 2.33 30.54 14.94
CA ASN A 66 1.56 31.50 14.14
C ASN A 66 2.22 32.89 14.19
N ALA A 67 2.21 33.60 13.06
CA ALA A 67 2.82 34.93 12.99
C ALA A 67 2.06 35.98 13.82
N GLY A 68 0.73 35.84 13.96
CA GLY A 68 -0.14 36.69 14.75
C GLY A 68 -0.07 36.40 16.26
N SER A 69 -0.73 37.24 17.08
CA SER A 69 -1.03 36.92 18.46
C SER A 69 -2.28 36.03 18.54
N GLY A 70 -2.42 35.23 19.61
CA GLY A 70 -3.54 34.34 19.82
C GLY A 70 -3.15 32.99 20.37
N TYR A 71 -3.96 31.99 20.10
CA TYR A 71 -3.79 30.63 20.63
C TYR A 71 -4.21 29.58 19.59
N CYS A 72 -3.74 28.35 19.80
CA CYS A 72 -4.15 27.18 19.03
C CYS A 72 -4.75 26.14 19.97
N ASP A 73 -6.07 26.06 20.01
CA ASP A 73 -6.82 25.08 20.81
C ASP A 73 -7.52 24.00 19.98
N GLN A 74 -7.56 24.17 18.67
CA GLN A 74 -8.18 23.23 17.75
C GLN A 74 -7.20 22.77 16.69
N PHE A 75 -7.08 21.46 16.55
CA PHE A 75 -6.39 20.84 15.43
C PHE A 75 -6.97 19.47 15.13
N GLU A 76 -6.75 18.99 13.92
CA GLU A 76 -7.12 17.64 13.44
C GLU A 76 -5.95 17.00 12.70
N VAL A 77 -5.86 15.68 12.81
CA VAL A 77 -4.86 14.86 12.12
C VAL A 77 -5.54 14.21 10.91
N LEU A 78 -4.98 14.43 9.73
CA LEU A 78 -5.48 13.96 8.45
C LEU A 78 -4.55 12.90 7.86
N GLY A 79 -5.13 11.94 7.17
CA GLY A 79 -4.39 10.93 6.39
C GLY A 79 -4.17 9.60 7.11
N ASN A 80 -4.04 8.57 6.29
CA ASN A 80 -3.82 7.19 6.77
C ASN A 80 -2.35 6.76 6.67
N THR A 81 -1.63 7.26 5.66
CA THR A 81 -0.23 6.92 5.37
C THR A 81 0.71 8.10 5.60
N THR A 82 0.31 9.30 5.17
CA THR A 82 1.04 10.55 5.44
C THR A 82 0.20 11.40 6.38
N GLU A 83 0.72 11.67 7.58
CA GLU A 83 0.02 12.43 8.61
C GLU A 83 0.17 13.92 8.30
N TYR A 84 -0.92 14.55 7.83
CA TYR A 84 -1.04 16.01 7.77
C TYR A 84 -1.75 16.52 9.01
N ILE A 85 -1.38 17.70 9.46
CA ILE A 85 -1.99 18.33 10.62
C ILE A 85 -2.62 19.64 10.19
N CYS A 86 -3.94 19.76 10.39
CA CYS A 86 -4.63 21.03 10.25
C CYS A 86 -4.82 21.64 11.62
N ALA A 87 -4.41 22.88 11.81
CA ALA A 87 -4.52 23.60 13.05
C ALA A 87 -5.17 24.97 12.82
N ALA A 88 -6.05 25.35 13.72
CA ALA A 88 -6.69 26.67 13.72
C ALA A 88 -6.05 27.56 14.79
N PHE A 89 -5.67 28.76 14.38
CA PHE A 89 -5.06 29.77 15.24
C PHE A 89 -6.01 30.95 15.33
N SER A 90 -6.67 31.09 16.47
CA SER A 90 -7.58 32.21 16.75
C SER A 90 -6.79 33.46 17.17
N GLY A 91 -7.09 34.63 16.58
CA GLY A 91 -6.53 35.90 16.97
C GLY A 91 -7.12 36.41 18.28
N ASP A 92 -6.33 37.05 19.13
CA ASP A 92 -6.77 37.60 20.44
C ASP A 92 -7.11 39.10 20.40
N LYS A 93 -6.79 39.80 19.31
CA LYS A 93 -7.03 41.25 19.12
C LYS A 93 -7.94 41.56 17.95
N GLU A 94 -8.57 42.73 18.00
CA GLU A 94 -9.54 43.17 17.00
C GLU A 94 -9.07 43.18 15.55
N LYS A 95 -7.77 43.34 15.33
CA LYS A 95 -7.14 43.40 14.00
C LYS A 95 -6.53 42.09 13.55
N GLU A 96 -6.54 41.05 14.40
CA GLU A 96 -5.93 39.80 14.08
C GLU A 96 -6.94 38.81 13.52
N GLN A 97 -6.57 38.23 12.40
CA GLN A 97 -7.42 37.30 11.66
C GLN A 97 -7.12 35.87 12.17
N THR A 98 -8.16 35.08 12.28
CA THR A 98 -8.02 33.64 12.51
C THR A 98 -7.50 32.97 11.24
N THR A 99 -6.51 32.10 11.41
CA THR A 99 -5.91 31.35 10.30
C THR A 99 -6.09 29.87 10.53
N VAL A 100 -6.29 29.13 9.44
CA VAL A 100 -6.26 27.66 9.40
C VAL A 100 -5.05 27.25 8.56
N VAL A 101 -4.18 26.45 9.15
CA VAL A 101 -2.91 26.03 8.55
C VAL A 101 -2.90 24.53 8.40
N ARG A 102 -2.51 24.04 7.23
CA ARG A 102 -2.19 22.62 7.03
C ARG A 102 -0.68 22.45 6.97
N LEU A 103 -0.13 21.60 7.84
CA LEU A 103 1.29 21.30 7.93
C LEU A 103 1.57 19.91 7.37
N ASP A 104 2.71 19.76 6.74
CA ASP A 104 3.27 18.45 6.40
C ASP A 104 3.88 17.76 7.64
N ASP A 105 4.44 16.58 7.47
CA ASP A 105 5.08 15.77 8.51
C ASP A 105 6.32 16.41 9.14
N LYS A 106 6.90 17.42 8.46
CA LYS A 106 8.08 18.20 8.89
C LYS A 106 7.70 19.55 9.50
N GLY A 107 6.41 19.86 9.58
CA GLY A 107 5.91 21.13 10.14
C GLY A 107 5.96 22.30 9.17
N LYS A 108 6.16 22.06 7.87
CA LYS A 108 6.11 23.11 6.84
C LYS A 108 4.66 23.35 6.43
N PRO A 109 4.22 24.60 6.33
CA PRO A 109 2.88 24.93 5.84
C PRO A 109 2.69 24.48 4.40
N TYR A 110 1.64 23.68 4.17
CA TYR A 110 1.13 23.37 2.84
C TYR A 110 0.25 24.49 2.32
N TYR A 111 -0.63 24.99 3.22
CA TYR A 111 -1.40 26.22 2.99
C TYR A 111 -1.63 26.97 4.31
N VAL A 112 -1.96 28.25 4.18
CA VAL A 112 -2.46 29.11 5.26
C VAL A 112 -3.71 29.80 4.75
N THR A 113 -4.87 29.45 5.29
CA THR A 113 -6.16 30.03 4.92
C THR A 113 -6.58 31.04 5.98
N VAL A 114 -6.84 32.25 5.56
CA VAL A 114 -7.36 33.32 6.44
C VAL A 114 -8.89 33.24 6.48
N ILE A 115 -9.46 33.15 7.67
CA ILE A 115 -10.90 33.18 7.88
C ILE A 115 -11.38 34.64 7.76
N PRO A 116 -12.31 34.94 6.83
CA PRO A 116 -12.68 36.32 6.55
C PRO A 116 -13.57 36.97 7.62
N ALA A 117 -14.16 36.20 8.53
CA ALA A 117 -15.03 36.71 9.59
C ALA A 117 -14.23 37.50 10.64
N LYS A 118 -14.77 38.62 11.07
CA LYS A 118 -14.16 39.49 12.08
C LYS A 118 -14.22 38.83 13.47
N ARG A 119 -13.11 38.88 14.20
CA ARG A 119 -13.02 38.33 15.57
C ARG A 119 -13.59 36.92 15.64
N PHE A 120 -13.17 36.07 14.72
CA PHE A 120 -13.65 34.71 14.65
C PHE A 120 -12.90 33.82 15.65
N ILE A 121 -13.61 33.36 16.67
CA ILE A 121 -13.09 32.43 17.67
C ILE A 121 -13.50 31.02 17.26
N VAL A 122 -12.52 30.15 17.01
CA VAL A 122 -12.76 28.76 16.64
C VAL A 122 -13.27 27.99 17.85
N THR A 123 -14.37 27.26 17.68
CA THR A 123 -14.97 26.44 18.75
C THR A 123 -14.93 24.96 18.43
N GLY A 124 -14.72 24.60 17.15
CA GLY A 124 -14.59 23.20 16.73
C GLY A 124 -13.88 23.08 15.41
N MET A 125 -13.18 21.97 15.25
CA MET A 125 -12.50 21.59 14.00
C MET A 125 -12.58 20.08 13.86
N ASN A 126 -13.02 19.61 12.69
CA ASN A 126 -13.04 18.20 12.36
C ASN A 126 -12.67 17.98 10.89
N ALA A 127 -12.02 16.86 10.64
CA ALA A 127 -11.65 16.43 9.29
C ALA A 127 -12.75 15.60 8.64
N ASN A 128 -13.01 15.86 7.37
CA ASN A 128 -13.72 14.93 6.49
C ASN A 128 -12.71 14.00 5.83
N ILE A 129 -12.71 12.74 6.25
CA ILE A 129 -11.71 11.75 5.79
C ILE A 129 -11.91 11.35 4.32
N ASN A 130 -13.10 11.55 3.74
CA ASN A 130 -13.36 11.12 2.37
C ASN A 130 -12.79 12.07 1.33
N ASP A 131 -12.91 13.38 1.56
CA ASP A 131 -12.44 14.40 0.62
C ASP A 131 -11.22 15.19 1.12
N GLY A 132 -10.72 14.86 2.32
CA GLY A 132 -9.57 15.52 2.93
C GLY A 132 -9.82 16.98 3.32
N SER A 133 -11.07 17.46 3.24
CA SER A 133 -11.43 18.80 3.68
C SER A 133 -11.50 18.92 5.20
N VAL A 134 -11.42 20.12 5.70
CA VAL A 134 -11.56 20.43 7.12
C VAL A 134 -12.78 21.30 7.31
N ILE A 135 -13.59 20.93 8.31
CA ILE A 135 -14.74 21.73 8.75
C ILE A 135 -14.31 22.48 10.01
N VAL A 136 -14.51 23.79 9.99
CA VAL A 136 -14.20 24.68 11.11
C VAL A 136 -15.47 25.40 11.52
N THR A 137 -15.79 25.35 12.81
CA THR A 137 -16.86 26.14 13.40
C THR A 137 -16.29 27.17 14.35
N GLY A 138 -16.95 28.27 14.44
CA GLY A 138 -16.57 29.31 15.38
C GLY A 138 -17.63 30.42 15.43
N ASN A 139 -17.31 31.42 16.23
CA ASN A 139 -18.21 32.54 16.51
C ASN A 139 -17.55 33.84 16.12
N SER A 140 -18.22 34.58 15.25
CA SER A 140 -17.87 35.95 14.90
C SER A 140 -18.59 36.93 15.81
N SER A 141 -17.96 38.05 16.12
CA SER A 141 -18.57 39.11 16.94
C SER A 141 -19.72 39.80 16.20
N THR A 142 -19.78 39.72 14.86
CA THR A 142 -20.78 40.37 14.03
C THR A 142 -21.87 39.43 13.54
N ASP A 143 -21.51 38.16 13.23
CA ASP A 143 -22.37 37.25 12.47
C ASP A 143 -22.85 36.06 13.29
N GLY A 144 -22.37 35.92 14.54
CA GLY A 144 -22.65 34.76 15.38
C GLY A 144 -21.91 33.51 14.94
N GLY A 145 -22.54 32.34 15.00
CA GLY A 145 -21.94 31.08 14.65
C GLY A 145 -21.83 30.84 13.14
N ILE A 146 -20.61 30.55 12.71
CA ILE A 146 -20.31 30.30 11.29
C ILE A 146 -19.60 28.94 11.16
N ILE A 147 -19.92 28.24 10.06
CA ILE A 147 -19.25 27.02 9.62
C ILE A 147 -18.49 27.30 8.34
N TYR A 148 -17.22 26.94 8.30
CA TYR A 148 -16.38 26.97 7.11
C TYR A 148 -16.02 25.54 6.71
N LYS A 149 -16.07 25.25 5.40
CA LYS A 149 -15.44 24.07 4.82
C LYS A 149 -14.24 24.51 3.97
N ILE A 150 -13.07 23.93 4.25
CA ILE A 150 -11.81 24.27 3.59
C ILE A 150 -11.31 23.01 2.88
N ARG A 151 -10.99 23.11 1.58
CA ARG A 151 -10.44 22.03 0.76
C ARG A 151 -9.02 21.65 1.19
N PRO A 152 -8.53 20.47 0.75
CA PRO A 152 -7.14 20.06 0.97
C PRO A 152 -6.11 21.08 0.43
N GLU A 153 -6.45 21.88 -0.56
CA GLU A 153 -5.61 22.91 -1.19
C GLU A 153 -5.63 24.25 -0.44
N GLY A 154 -6.58 24.43 0.48
CA GLY A 154 -6.73 25.63 1.31
C GLY A 154 -7.88 26.56 0.93
N ASP A 155 -8.60 26.27 -0.15
CA ASP A 155 -9.72 27.11 -0.58
C ASP A 155 -10.96 26.92 0.30
N ILE A 156 -11.64 28.02 0.62
CA ILE A 156 -12.93 27.97 1.32
C ILE A 156 -14.02 27.56 0.32
N VAL A 157 -14.61 26.36 0.53
CA VAL A 157 -15.70 25.82 -0.30
C VAL A 157 -17.01 26.57 -0.02
N PHE A 158 -17.30 26.74 1.26
CA PHE A 158 -18.44 27.52 1.72
C PHE A 158 -18.17 28.16 3.10
N ALA A 159 -18.88 29.26 3.33
CA ALA A 159 -19.06 29.86 4.64
C ALA A 159 -20.58 29.95 4.90
N LYS A 160 -21.04 29.37 6.02
CA LYS A 160 -22.47 29.33 6.34
C LYS A 160 -22.73 29.80 7.75
N THR A 161 -23.46 30.90 7.87
CA THR A 161 -24.01 31.36 9.14
C THR A 161 -25.29 30.58 9.46
N LEU A 162 -25.42 30.08 10.66
CA LEU A 162 -26.60 29.38 11.12
C LEU A 162 -27.47 30.37 11.91
N ILE A 163 -28.53 30.82 11.29
CA ILE A 163 -29.52 31.66 11.91
C ILE A 163 -30.88 30.94 11.86
N PRO A 164 -31.35 30.39 12.99
CA PRO A 164 -32.70 29.79 13.03
C PRO A 164 -33.77 30.86 12.80
N ALA A 165 -34.87 30.48 12.12
CA ALA A 165 -36.01 31.35 11.99
C ALA A 165 -36.51 31.81 13.37
N ASN A 166 -36.71 33.10 13.54
CA ASN A 166 -37.19 33.75 14.77
C ASN A 166 -36.25 33.66 16.01
N GLN A 167 -34.98 33.40 15.80
CA GLN A 167 -33.96 33.45 16.86
C GLN A 167 -32.83 34.37 16.42
N GLY A 168 -32.28 35.11 17.34
CA GLY A 168 -31.09 35.89 17.10
C GLY A 168 -29.88 35.01 16.75
N SER A 169 -28.68 35.58 16.74
CA SER A 169 -27.45 34.84 16.45
C SER A 169 -27.27 33.67 17.40
N VAL A 170 -26.89 32.51 16.85
CA VAL A 170 -26.52 31.30 17.62
C VAL A 170 -25.02 31.27 17.77
N MET A 171 -24.52 30.99 18.96
CA MET A 171 -23.12 30.75 19.24
C MET A 171 -22.86 29.24 19.13
N LEU A 172 -22.11 28.82 18.10
CA LEU A 172 -21.74 27.40 17.93
C LEU A 172 -20.65 26.99 18.93
N ASN A 173 -20.83 25.83 19.55
CA ASN A 173 -19.88 25.29 20.53
C ASN A 173 -19.61 23.79 20.35
N GLN A 174 -20.28 23.15 19.39
CA GLN A 174 -20.17 21.71 19.15
C GLN A 174 -20.07 21.41 17.64
N LEU A 175 -19.19 20.46 17.28
CA LEU A 175 -18.99 20.01 15.91
C LEU A 175 -18.60 18.52 15.88
N GLN A 176 -19.22 17.77 14.98
CA GLN A 176 -18.81 16.42 14.60
C GLN A 176 -18.97 16.24 13.08
N VAL A 177 -18.10 15.42 12.46
CA VAL A 177 -18.17 15.10 11.02
C VAL A 177 -18.15 13.59 10.84
N ALA A 178 -19.12 13.06 10.11
CA ALA A 178 -19.21 11.65 9.76
C ALA A 178 -18.30 11.29 8.57
N ARG A 179 -18.06 9.99 8.37
CA ARG A 179 -17.32 9.50 7.18
C ARG A 179 -18.00 9.85 5.86
N ASN A 180 -19.35 9.88 5.79
CA ASN A 180 -20.09 10.30 4.60
C ASN A 180 -20.05 11.81 4.33
N GLY A 181 -19.34 12.57 5.16
CA GLY A 181 -19.22 14.01 5.05
C GLY A 181 -20.35 14.81 5.72
N ASN A 182 -21.35 14.18 6.32
CA ASN A 182 -22.39 14.88 7.07
C ASN A 182 -21.77 15.59 8.30
N ILE A 183 -22.27 16.79 8.56
CA ILE A 183 -21.76 17.71 9.58
C ILE A 183 -22.84 17.94 10.62
N LEU A 184 -22.57 17.55 11.86
CA LEU A 184 -23.44 17.84 13.01
C LEU A 184 -22.87 19.03 13.77
N VAL A 185 -23.69 20.02 13.98
CA VAL A 185 -23.35 21.20 14.77
C VAL A 185 -24.38 21.45 15.86
N GLY A 186 -23.92 22.04 16.94
CA GLY A 186 -24.76 22.47 18.05
C GLY A 186 -24.32 23.78 18.62
N GLY A 187 -25.27 24.55 19.15
CA GLY A 187 -25.00 25.85 19.72
C GLY A 187 -26.16 26.36 20.55
N SER A 188 -25.98 27.53 21.09
CA SER A 188 -26.95 28.18 21.97
C SER A 188 -27.07 29.69 21.64
N GLY A 189 -28.27 30.18 21.71
CA GLY A 189 -28.64 31.56 21.66
C GLY A 189 -29.73 31.79 22.73
N SER A 190 -30.86 32.43 22.34
CA SER A 190 -32.05 32.47 23.20
C SER A 190 -32.64 31.08 23.49
N LYS A 191 -32.42 30.14 22.56
CA LYS A 191 -32.70 28.69 22.67
C LYS A 191 -31.49 27.91 22.21
N GLY A 192 -31.45 26.62 22.52
CA GLY A 192 -30.50 25.68 21.92
C GLY A 192 -30.89 25.46 20.44
N TYR A 193 -29.87 25.36 19.61
CA TYR A 193 -30.00 25.04 18.18
C TYR A 193 -29.02 23.99 17.77
N TYR A 194 -29.47 23.02 16.96
CA TYR A 194 -28.62 21.99 16.38
C TYR A 194 -29.04 21.67 14.96
N ALA A 195 -28.09 21.30 14.12
CA ALA A 195 -28.35 20.96 12.73
C ALA A 195 -27.42 19.85 12.24
N LEU A 196 -28.00 18.91 11.49
CA LEU A 196 -27.27 17.95 10.66
C LEU A 196 -27.28 18.47 9.22
N LEU A 197 -26.10 18.70 8.65
CA LEU A 197 -25.91 19.21 7.31
C LEU A 197 -25.28 18.14 6.43
N ARG A 198 -25.55 18.19 5.12
CA ARG A 198 -24.78 17.44 4.12
C ARG A 198 -23.36 18.00 3.97
N ASN A 199 -22.53 17.28 3.24
CA ASN A 199 -21.17 17.68 2.92
C ASN A 199 -21.08 19.02 2.13
N ASP A 200 -22.14 19.43 1.44
CA ASP A 200 -22.27 20.69 0.72
C ASP A 200 -22.78 21.85 1.59
N GLY A 201 -23.02 21.57 2.87
CA GLY A 201 -23.56 22.54 3.81
C GLY A 201 -25.10 22.70 3.79
N THR A 202 -25.84 21.94 2.95
CA THR A 202 -27.31 21.98 2.96
C THR A 202 -27.86 21.22 4.18
N ALA A 203 -28.92 21.77 4.79
CA ALA A 203 -29.49 21.13 5.99
C ALA A 203 -30.26 19.86 5.64
N LEU A 204 -29.94 18.77 6.33
CA LEU A 204 -30.74 17.54 6.37
C LEU A 204 -31.81 17.63 7.46
N TYR A 205 -31.42 18.20 8.60
CA TYR A 205 -32.27 18.35 9.76
C TYR A 205 -31.82 19.55 10.59
N SER A 206 -32.74 20.24 11.21
CA SER A 206 -32.45 21.24 12.24
C SER A 206 -33.52 21.21 13.31
N GLY A 207 -33.10 21.44 14.54
CA GLY A 207 -33.98 21.45 15.70
C GLY A 207 -33.61 22.54 16.68
N THR A 208 -34.57 22.87 17.52
CA THR A 208 -34.40 23.82 18.63
C THR A 208 -34.85 23.18 19.93
N SER A 209 -34.29 23.64 21.04
CA SER A 209 -34.67 23.18 22.39
C SER A 209 -34.81 24.37 23.32
N ASN A 210 -35.60 24.22 24.38
CA ASN A 210 -35.75 25.28 25.39
C ASN A 210 -34.44 25.47 26.19
N GLY A 211 -33.63 24.41 26.31
CA GLY A 211 -32.30 24.46 26.94
C GLY A 211 -31.20 24.62 25.92
N GLY A 212 -30.03 25.11 26.35
CA GLY A 212 -28.84 25.23 25.50
C GLY A 212 -28.33 23.83 25.07
N VAL A 213 -27.78 23.71 23.86
CA VAL A 213 -27.05 22.51 23.42
C VAL A 213 -25.77 22.38 24.24
N ARG A 214 -25.59 21.22 24.87
CA ARG A 214 -24.43 20.92 25.72
C ARG A 214 -23.41 20.05 25.06
N GLY A 215 -23.86 19.02 24.35
CA GLY A 215 -22.98 18.09 23.66
C GLY A 215 -23.57 17.56 22.37
N VAL A 216 -22.71 17.18 21.44
CA VAL A 216 -23.08 16.44 20.24
C VAL A 216 -22.16 15.25 20.07
N GLY A 217 -22.74 14.13 19.64
CA GLY A 217 -22.01 12.90 19.32
C GLY A 217 -22.48 12.33 17.99
N MET A 218 -21.60 11.68 17.28
CA MET A 218 -21.94 11.05 16.01
C MET A 218 -21.23 9.72 15.86
N ASN A 219 -21.97 8.72 15.43
CA ASN A 219 -21.38 7.51 14.89
C ASN A 219 -20.76 7.84 13.53
N ARG A 220 -19.44 7.92 13.46
CA ARG A 220 -18.73 8.34 12.24
C ARG A 220 -18.93 7.38 11.08
N THR A 221 -19.26 6.13 11.33
CA THR A 221 -19.47 5.10 10.29
C THR A 221 -20.86 5.15 9.70
N THR A 222 -21.90 5.17 10.55
CA THR A 222 -23.31 5.16 10.13
C THR A 222 -23.87 6.57 9.88
N GLY A 223 -23.31 7.60 10.48
CA GLY A 223 -23.80 8.97 10.45
C GLY A 223 -24.95 9.25 11.44
N GLU A 224 -25.31 8.28 12.27
CA GLU A 224 -26.27 8.49 13.37
C GLU A 224 -25.73 9.53 14.36
N SER A 225 -26.58 10.42 14.80
CA SER A 225 -26.20 11.59 15.58
C SER A 225 -27.00 11.66 16.87
N VAL A 226 -26.38 12.18 17.91
CA VAL A 226 -27.03 12.45 19.20
C VAL A 226 -26.69 13.86 19.66
N VAL A 227 -27.69 14.56 20.12
CA VAL A 227 -27.57 15.90 20.67
C VAL A 227 -28.10 15.90 22.10
N THR A 228 -27.32 16.47 23.04
CA THR A 228 -27.79 16.72 24.41
C THR A 228 -28.05 18.19 24.63
N THR A 229 -29.10 18.48 25.34
CA THR A 229 -29.48 19.85 25.75
C THR A 229 -29.73 19.89 27.24
N TYR A 230 -29.67 21.08 27.82
CA TYR A 230 -29.96 21.26 29.24
C TYR A 230 -30.68 22.60 29.47
N ASP A 231 -31.85 22.50 30.07
CA ASP A 231 -32.65 23.65 30.53
C ASP A 231 -32.28 23.90 32.00
N VAL A 232 -31.64 25.04 32.21
CA VAL A 232 -31.18 25.46 33.56
C VAL A 232 -32.37 25.77 34.47
N ASN A 233 -33.46 26.29 33.93
CA ASN A 233 -34.63 26.66 34.72
C ASN A 233 -35.43 25.44 35.17
N ALA A 234 -35.61 24.50 34.22
CA ALA A 234 -36.27 23.21 34.50
C ALA A 234 -35.36 22.19 35.22
N ARG A 235 -34.05 22.43 35.24
CA ARG A 235 -33.00 21.50 35.71
C ARG A 235 -33.09 20.14 35.05
N ARG A 236 -33.42 20.12 33.78
CA ARG A 236 -33.62 18.88 33.00
C ARG A 236 -32.82 18.91 31.71
N GLY A 237 -32.19 17.80 31.41
CA GLY A 237 -31.57 17.55 30.12
C GLY A 237 -32.49 16.76 29.19
N THR A 238 -32.21 16.83 27.91
CA THR A 238 -32.78 15.91 26.93
C THR A 238 -31.67 15.40 26.02
N PHE A 239 -31.80 14.20 25.47
CA PHE A 239 -31.01 13.82 24.31
C PHE A 239 -31.93 13.39 23.16
N VAL A 240 -31.54 13.81 21.96
CA VAL A 240 -32.25 13.53 20.72
C VAL A 240 -31.35 12.67 19.84
N ARG A 241 -31.86 11.55 19.37
CA ARG A 241 -31.20 10.72 18.35
C ARG A 241 -31.71 11.07 16.97
N ILE A 242 -30.80 11.30 16.04
CA ILE A 242 -31.08 11.69 14.67
C ILE A 242 -30.46 10.68 13.73
N LEU A 243 -31.29 10.07 12.87
CA LEU A 243 -30.84 9.13 11.86
C LEU A 243 -30.03 9.84 10.75
N PRO A 244 -29.21 9.13 9.98
CA PRO A 244 -28.43 9.71 8.89
C PRO A 244 -29.27 10.42 7.82
N THR A 245 -30.55 10.05 7.71
CA THR A 245 -31.56 10.67 6.83
C THR A 245 -32.02 12.05 7.30
N GLY A 246 -31.67 12.46 8.53
CA GLY A 246 -32.15 13.67 9.17
C GLY A 246 -33.45 13.48 9.96
N LYS A 247 -34.01 12.28 10.04
CA LYS A 247 -35.21 11.99 10.85
C LYS A 247 -34.81 11.81 12.31
N ALA A 248 -35.47 12.56 13.21
CA ALA A 248 -35.37 12.30 14.64
C ALA A 248 -36.09 10.98 14.96
N GLU A 249 -35.37 10.05 15.59
CA GLU A 249 -35.88 8.71 15.92
C GLU A 249 -36.63 8.74 17.27
N PHE A 250 -35.98 9.33 18.25
CA PHE A 250 -36.57 9.55 19.57
C PHE A 250 -35.91 10.73 20.29
N ASP A 251 -36.60 11.28 21.27
CA ASP A 251 -36.06 12.13 22.30
C ASP A 251 -36.29 11.49 23.68
N ARG A 252 -35.35 11.75 24.59
CA ARG A 252 -35.44 11.24 25.98
C ARG A 252 -35.11 12.37 26.93
N THR A 253 -35.92 12.49 27.96
CA THR A 253 -35.58 13.33 29.11
C THR A 253 -34.50 12.62 29.92
N ILE A 254 -33.44 13.33 30.27
CA ILE A 254 -32.36 12.86 31.11
C ILE A 254 -32.21 13.76 32.32
N ASP A 255 -31.88 13.13 33.45
CA ASP A 255 -31.62 13.88 34.68
C ASP A 255 -30.14 14.23 34.70
N GLY A 256 -29.81 15.52 34.59
CA GLY A 256 -28.43 16.03 34.62
C GLY A 256 -28.00 16.80 33.38
N ASN A 257 -26.89 17.50 33.52
CA ASN A 257 -26.24 18.31 32.48
C ASN A 257 -25.10 17.54 31.84
N PHE A 258 -25.33 16.92 30.67
CA PHE A 258 -24.33 16.13 29.97
C PHE A 258 -23.73 16.91 28.82
N ASP A 259 -22.47 17.29 28.92
CA ASP A 259 -21.75 18.15 27.97
C ASP A 259 -20.80 17.41 27.03
N LYS A 260 -20.57 16.12 27.24
CA LYS A 260 -19.82 15.25 26.35
C LYS A 260 -20.68 14.07 25.92
N VAL A 261 -20.72 13.84 24.62
CA VAL A 261 -21.50 12.78 23.99
C VAL A 261 -20.59 11.95 23.08
N LYS A 262 -20.68 10.65 23.19
CA LYS A 262 -20.04 9.73 22.24
C LYS A 262 -21.04 8.70 21.80
N VAL A 263 -21.15 8.50 20.50
CA VAL A 263 -21.90 7.41 19.89
C VAL A 263 -20.92 6.32 19.46
N THR A 264 -21.12 5.11 19.95
CA THR A 264 -20.27 3.96 19.60
C THR A 264 -20.59 3.45 18.20
N ASN A 265 -19.74 2.57 17.67
CA ASN A 265 -20.01 1.95 16.37
C ASN A 265 -21.28 1.08 16.35
N ASN A 266 -21.71 0.61 17.51
CA ASN A 266 -22.94 -0.18 17.69
C ASN A 266 -24.20 0.69 17.95
N GLY A 267 -24.05 2.02 17.89
CA GLY A 267 -25.15 2.94 18.14
C GLY A 267 -25.44 3.22 19.62
N GLU A 268 -24.68 2.67 20.58
CA GLU A 268 -24.79 2.97 21.99
C GLU A 268 -24.38 4.42 22.25
N VAL A 269 -24.99 5.06 23.24
CA VAL A 269 -24.77 6.48 23.56
C VAL A 269 -24.16 6.62 24.93
N LEU A 270 -22.92 7.11 24.98
CA LEU A 270 -22.26 7.46 26.22
C LEU A 270 -22.39 8.97 26.46
N LEU A 271 -22.93 9.33 27.61
CA LEU A 271 -23.08 10.70 28.08
C LEU A 271 -22.20 10.94 29.30
N LEU A 272 -21.46 12.04 29.30
CA LEU A 272 -20.66 12.47 30.43
C LEU A 272 -21.07 13.90 30.86
N SER A 273 -21.33 14.07 32.13
CA SER A 273 -21.46 15.36 32.80
C SER A 273 -20.10 15.77 33.36
N SER A 274 -19.49 16.78 32.76
CA SER A 274 -18.19 17.29 33.24
C SER A 274 -18.27 17.95 34.64
N ASP A 275 -19.40 18.58 34.93
CA ASP A 275 -19.61 19.32 36.16
C ASP A 275 -19.92 18.37 37.33
N GLU A 276 -20.71 17.31 37.06
CA GLU A 276 -21.16 16.38 38.08
C GLU A 276 -20.22 15.17 38.23
N GLY A 277 -19.34 14.94 37.23
CA GLY A 277 -18.53 13.74 37.17
C GLY A 277 -19.37 12.47 36.99
N ARG A 278 -20.50 12.57 36.30
CA ARG A 278 -21.48 11.53 36.08
C ARG A 278 -21.42 10.96 34.67
N VAL A 279 -21.53 9.67 34.54
CA VAL A 279 -21.51 8.95 33.28
C VAL A 279 -22.76 8.12 33.14
N CYS A 280 -23.46 8.27 32.02
CA CYS A 280 -24.59 7.45 31.65
C CYS A 280 -24.33 6.76 30.31
N MET A 281 -24.79 5.55 30.16
CA MET A 281 -24.80 4.82 28.89
C MET A 281 -26.21 4.39 28.54
N TYR A 282 -26.55 4.55 27.29
CA TYR A 282 -27.81 4.14 26.70
C TYR A 282 -27.55 3.19 25.54
N SER A 283 -28.41 2.17 25.40
CA SER A 283 -28.39 1.26 24.25
C SER A 283 -28.69 1.99 22.94
N ALA A 284 -28.50 1.32 21.84
CA ALA A 284 -28.89 1.81 20.51
C ALA A 284 -30.42 2.11 20.42
N THR A 285 -31.26 1.49 21.23
CA THR A 285 -32.72 1.73 21.31
C THR A 285 -33.09 2.82 22.31
N GLY A 286 -32.11 3.43 22.98
CA GLY A 286 -32.35 4.50 23.96
C GLY A 286 -32.71 4.03 25.37
N GLU A 287 -32.53 2.75 25.67
CA GLU A 287 -32.69 2.24 27.02
C GLU A 287 -31.46 2.50 27.86
N LYS A 288 -31.65 2.98 29.09
CA LYS A 288 -30.53 3.29 30.00
C LYS A 288 -29.89 2.00 30.52
N GLU A 289 -28.59 1.80 30.18
CA GLU A 289 -27.86 0.60 30.59
C GLU A 289 -27.12 0.81 31.93
N PHE A 290 -26.52 1.97 32.13
CA PHE A 290 -25.97 2.33 33.43
C PHE A 290 -25.95 3.85 33.68
N ASP A 291 -25.75 4.19 34.95
CA ASP A 291 -25.71 5.55 35.44
C ASP A 291 -24.83 5.58 36.69
N ARG A 292 -23.71 6.28 36.67
CA ARG A 292 -22.70 6.26 37.72
C ARG A 292 -22.00 7.61 37.88
N TYR A 293 -21.56 7.87 39.10
CA TYR A 293 -20.56 8.88 39.36
C TYR A 293 -19.16 8.30 39.23
N VAL A 294 -18.27 9.01 38.55
CA VAL A 294 -16.88 8.57 38.27
C VAL A 294 -16.02 8.55 39.55
N THR A 295 -16.42 9.30 40.56
CA THR A 295 -15.72 9.36 41.87
C THR A 295 -16.69 9.22 43.02
N ASP A 296 -16.27 8.49 44.05
CA ASP A 296 -17.00 8.42 45.30
C ASP A 296 -17.01 9.80 46.01
N ASN A 297 -18.15 10.46 45.94
CA ASN A 297 -18.54 11.60 46.81
C ASN A 297 -17.76 12.93 46.74
N LYS A 298 -17.02 13.26 45.66
CA LYS A 298 -16.49 14.63 45.50
C LYS A 298 -16.69 15.13 44.07
N PRO A 299 -17.25 16.33 43.88
CA PRO A 299 -17.38 16.94 42.59
C PRO A 299 -15.99 17.19 42.00
N THR A 300 -15.64 16.43 41.01
CA THR A 300 -14.42 16.62 40.20
C THR A 300 -14.83 17.02 38.80
N VAL A 301 -14.42 18.20 38.38
CA VAL A 301 -14.68 18.65 37.01
C VAL A 301 -13.84 17.80 36.04
N TYR A 302 -14.48 17.02 35.18
CA TYR A 302 -13.83 16.26 34.13
C TYR A 302 -13.76 17.08 32.87
N ARG A 303 -12.57 17.30 32.32
CA ARG A 303 -12.36 18.12 31.14
C ARG A 303 -12.46 17.30 29.85
N GLN A 304 -12.18 16.01 29.90
CA GLN A 304 -12.17 15.16 28.74
C GLN A 304 -12.48 13.70 29.09
N ALA A 305 -13.28 13.06 28.24
CA ALA A 305 -13.47 11.61 28.21
C ALA A 305 -12.82 11.03 26.97
N LEU A 306 -11.97 10.05 27.14
CA LEU A 306 -11.29 9.33 26.07
C LEU A 306 -11.72 7.86 26.14
N THR A 307 -11.83 7.22 24.98
CA THR A 307 -11.94 5.76 24.92
C THR A 307 -10.58 5.22 24.52
N ALA A 308 -9.99 4.40 25.34
CA ALA A 308 -8.79 3.66 25.00
C ALA A 308 -9.09 2.67 23.86
N SER A 309 -8.06 2.24 23.13
CA SER A 309 -8.20 1.20 22.10
C SER A 309 -8.71 -0.13 22.67
N SER A 310 -8.52 -0.36 23.96
CA SER A 310 -9.06 -1.47 24.75
C SER A 310 -10.54 -1.34 25.12
N GLY A 311 -11.21 -0.23 24.72
CA GLY A 311 -12.61 0.05 25.05
C GLY A 311 -12.82 0.67 26.43
N GLU A 312 -11.78 0.80 27.23
CA GLU A 312 -11.85 1.43 28.54
C GLU A 312 -12.11 2.92 28.42
N LEU A 313 -12.90 3.46 29.34
CA LEU A 313 -13.17 4.88 29.44
C LEU A 313 -12.15 5.54 30.37
N LEU A 314 -11.46 6.54 29.85
CA LEU A 314 -10.50 7.36 30.59
C LEU A 314 -11.08 8.74 30.77
N PHE A 315 -11.12 9.22 32.00
CA PHE A 315 -11.58 10.56 32.35
C PHE A 315 -10.43 11.38 32.89
N LEU A 316 -10.19 12.51 32.24
CA LEU A 316 -9.21 13.51 32.69
C LEU A 316 -9.93 14.57 33.52
N GLY A 317 -9.61 14.68 34.81
CA GLY A 317 -10.22 15.62 35.71
C GLY A 317 -9.29 16.77 36.14
N SER A 318 -9.86 17.77 36.76
CA SER A 318 -9.10 18.85 37.40
C SER A 318 -8.21 18.30 38.53
N GLY A 319 -7.05 18.94 38.78
CA GLY A 319 -6.10 18.49 39.79
C GLY A 319 -5.30 17.26 39.41
N SER A 320 -5.02 17.06 38.09
CA SER A 320 -4.22 15.95 37.52
C SER A 320 -4.77 14.55 37.80
N ARG A 321 -6.08 14.43 37.92
CA ARG A 321 -6.75 13.14 38.10
C ARG A 321 -7.04 12.47 36.77
N LEU A 322 -6.57 11.24 36.66
CA LEU A 322 -6.94 10.30 35.62
C LEU A 322 -7.77 9.18 36.25
N VAL A 323 -9.02 9.05 35.80
CA VAL A 323 -9.89 7.94 36.23
C VAL A 323 -10.13 7.02 35.06
N LYS A 324 -9.90 5.74 35.29
CA LYS A 324 -10.16 4.67 34.32
C LYS A 324 -11.40 3.87 34.78
N LEU A 325 -12.45 3.88 34.01
CA LEU A 325 -13.58 2.98 34.21
C LEU A 325 -13.37 1.74 33.34
N GLY A 326 -13.21 0.61 33.99
CA GLY A 326 -12.97 -0.66 33.34
C GLY A 326 -13.79 -1.76 34.01
N HIS A 327 -15.10 -1.75 33.83
CA HIS A 327 -15.97 -2.87 34.22
C HIS A 327 -16.73 -3.33 32.98
N GLY A 328 -16.72 -4.63 32.71
CA GLY A 328 -17.46 -5.20 31.59
C GLY A 328 -16.63 -6.12 30.72
N LEU A 329 -17.18 -6.45 29.57
CA LEU A 329 -16.59 -7.39 28.63
C LEU A 329 -15.88 -6.68 27.49
N TYR A 330 -14.70 -7.16 27.17
CA TYR A 330 -13.99 -6.74 25.96
C TYR A 330 -13.33 -7.93 25.27
N VAL A 331 -13.28 -7.89 23.94
CA VAL A 331 -12.64 -8.90 23.12
C VAL A 331 -11.32 -8.36 22.55
N SER A 332 -10.27 -9.20 22.54
CA SER A 332 -8.97 -8.86 21.98
C SER A 332 -9.01 -8.75 20.45
N ASP A 333 -8.05 -8.02 19.88
CA ASP A 333 -7.73 -8.16 18.46
C ASP A 333 -6.70 -9.28 18.26
N VAL A 334 -6.67 -9.85 17.08
CA VAL A 334 -5.81 -10.98 16.70
C VAL A 334 -5.07 -10.65 15.41
N LYS A 335 -3.82 -11.06 15.34
CA LYS A 335 -3.04 -11.06 14.13
C LYS A 335 -2.56 -12.48 13.87
N ILE A 336 -2.76 -12.98 12.65
CA ILE A 336 -2.43 -14.35 12.27
C ILE A 336 -1.92 -14.39 10.84
N THR A 337 -0.96 -15.25 10.57
CA THR A 337 -0.53 -15.54 9.20
C THR A 337 -1.37 -16.69 8.64
N LYS A 338 -1.83 -16.56 7.40
CA LYS A 338 -2.52 -17.59 6.65
C LYS A 338 -1.67 -18.87 6.62
N PRO A 339 -2.19 -20.03 6.99
CA PRO A 339 -1.41 -21.28 6.95
C PRO A 339 -1.12 -21.70 5.50
N VAL A 340 0.01 -22.37 5.30
CA VAL A 340 0.37 -22.92 3.98
C VAL A 340 -0.62 -24.02 3.59
N ASN A 341 -0.96 -24.90 4.56
CA ASN A 341 -1.91 -26.00 4.38
C ASN A 341 -2.82 -26.13 5.60
N GLY A 342 -4.01 -26.69 5.41
CA GLY A 342 -4.96 -26.96 6.49
C GLY A 342 -5.55 -25.68 7.09
N THR A 343 -5.54 -25.59 8.42
CA THR A 343 -6.08 -24.47 9.18
C THR A 343 -5.13 -24.03 10.29
N ALA A 344 -5.11 -22.72 10.56
CA ALA A 344 -4.52 -22.13 11.76
C ALA A 344 -5.63 -21.54 12.63
N THR A 345 -5.39 -21.35 13.92
CA THR A 345 -6.41 -20.89 14.86
C THR A 345 -6.19 -19.44 15.25
N ALA A 346 -7.12 -18.56 14.92
CA ALA A 346 -7.19 -17.21 15.46
C ALA A 346 -7.88 -17.25 16.84
N VAL A 347 -7.14 -16.93 17.90
CA VAL A 347 -7.62 -16.98 19.28
C VAL A 347 -8.01 -15.61 19.76
N PHE A 348 -9.29 -15.35 19.94
CA PHE A 348 -9.82 -14.15 20.55
C PHE A 348 -10.03 -14.38 22.04
N THR A 349 -9.40 -13.58 22.88
CA THR A 349 -9.62 -13.62 24.32
C THR A 349 -10.72 -12.63 24.71
N VAL A 350 -11.81 -13.15 25.24
CA VAL A 350 -12.86 -12.34 25.87
C VAL A 350 -12.56 -12.21 27.35
N THR A 351 -12.43 -10.97 27.81
CA THR A 351 -12.08 -10.66 29.21
C THR A 351 -13.26 -9.95 29.87
N LEU A 352 -13.70 -10.47 30.98
CA LEU A 352 -14.60 -9.79 31.92
C LEU A 352 -13.76 -9.06 32.97
N THR A 353 -13.95 -7.75 33.08
CA THR A 353 -13.38 -6.94 34.17
C THR A 353 -14.48 -6.50 35.12
N GLY A 354 -14.30 -6.79 36.38
CA GLY A 354 -15.31 -6.51 37.39
C GLY A 354 -16.58 -7.37 37.26
N TYR A 355 -17.45 -7.30 38.23
CA TYR A 355 -18.75 -7.99 38.21
C TYR A 355 -19.72 -7.33 39.19
N ALA A 356 -21.01 -7.49 38.92
CA ALA A 356 -22.06 -7.12 39.85
C ALA A 356 -22.12 -8.13 41.02
N THR A 357 -22.55 -7.67 42.17
CA THR A 357 -22.83 -8.54 43.31
C THR A 357 -24.30 -8.46 43.68
N THR A 358 -24.80 -9.53 44.23
CA THR A 358 -26.11 -9.54 44.91
C THR A 358 -26.07 -8.64 46.12
N LYS A 359 -27.23 -8.38 46.74
CA LYS A 359 -27.31 -7.64 48.05
C LYS A 359 -26.49 -8.31 49.13
N GLU A 360 -26.33 -9.63 49.06
CA GLU A 360 -25.55 -10.46 49.99
C GLU A 360 -24.08 -10.51 49.66
N GLY A 361 -23.64 -9.81 48.59
CA GLY A 361 -22.24 -9.73 48.17
C GLY A 361 -21.77 -10.92 47.35
N ALA A 362 -22.62 -11.79 46.88
CA ALA A 362 -22.24 -12.88 45.99
C ALA A 362 -22.03 -12.38 44.55
N PRO A 363 -20.99 -12.85 43.81
CA PRO A 363 -20.82 -12.52 42.38
C PRO A 363 -22.01 -12.96 41.55
N VAL A 364 -22.44 -12.11 40.61
CA VAL A 364 -23.47 -12.43 39.64
C VAL A 364 -22.82 -13.00 38.37
N PRO A 365 -23.25 -14.20 37.90
CA PRO A 365 -22.76 -14.74 36.64
C PRO A 365 -23.08 -13.83 35.45
N VAL A 366 -22.11 -13.68 34.54
CA VAL A 366 -22.22 -12.87 33.34
C VAL A 366 -22.26 -13.78 32.12
N SER A 367 -23.11 -13.51 31.16
CA SER A 367 -23.10 -14.24 29.89
C SER A 367 -23.12 -13.29 28.71
N VAL A 368 -22.56 -13.75 27.58
CA VAL A 368 -22.47 -12.97 26.35
C VAL A 368 -22.52 -13.90 25.14
N GLY A 369 -23.31 -13.55 24.15
CA GLY A 369 -23.30 -14.17 22.84
C GLY A 369 -22.12 -13.72 22.00
N TYR A 370 -21.67 -14.55 21.07
CA TYR A 370 -20.66 -14.16 20.10
C TYR A 370 -20.92 -14.74 18.72
N ALA A 371 -20.50 -14.04 17.69
CA ALA A 371 -20.51 -14.52 16.31
C ALA A 371 -19.41 -13.84 15.49
N THR A 372 -18.83 -14.57 14.53
CA THR A 372 -17.93 -13.99 13.54
C THR A 372 -18.72 -13.24 12.47
N ARG A 373 -18.09 -12.19 11.91
CA ARG A 373 -18.61 -11.39 10.81
C ARG A 373 -17.54 -11.21 9.75
N GLU A 374 -17.92 -11.37 8.48
CA GLU A 374 -17.07 -11.06 7.33
C GLU A 374 -16.77 -9.55 7.26
N ALA A 375 -15.55 -9.22 6.83
CA ALA A 375 -15.16 -7.89 6.44
C ALA A 375 -14.46 -7.99 5.07
N SER A 376 -13.14 -7.89 4.98
CA SER A 376 -12.41 -8.19 3.74
C SER A 376 -12.09 -9.69 3.59
N ALA A 377 -12.07 -10.44 4.69
CA ALA A 377 -11.98 -11.89 4.69
C ALA A 377 -13.38 -12.52 4.63
N THR A 378 -13.51 -13.60 3.84
CA THR A 378 -14.78 -14.29 3.62
C THR A 378 -14.79 -15.69 4.22
N THR A 379 -15.97 -16.18 4.60
CA THR A 379 -16.15 -17.55 5.09
C THR A 379 -15.93 -18.60 4.00
N ALA A 380 -16.07 -18.21 2.74
CA ALA A 380 -15.75 -19.08 1.62
C ALA A 380 -14.26 -19.44 1.57
N ASN A 381 -13.37 -18.44 1.67
CA ASN A 381 -11.96 -18.60 1.36
C ASN A 381 -11.04 -18.52 2.58
N ASN A 382 -11.37 -17.75 3.61
CA ASN A 382 -10.38 -17.33 4.59
C ASN A 382 -10.57 -17.88 5.99
N PHE A 383 -11.80 -18.09 6.45
CA PHE A 383 -12.05 -18.60 7.80
C PHE A 383 -13.33 -19.43 7.91
N THR A 384 -13.45 -20.21 8.97
CA THR A 384 -14.68 -20.93 9.30
C THR A 384 -15.47 -20.10 10.31
N PRO A 385 -16.76 -19.77 10.04
CA PRO A 385 -17.55 -18.96 10.95
C PRO A 385 -17.85 -19.71 12.25
N VAL A 386 -17.81 -18.98 13.35
CA VAL A 386 -18.18 -19.50 14.67
C VAL A 386 -19.23 -18.62 15.32
N LYS A 387 -20.14 -19.23 16.10
CA LYS A 387 -21.12 -18.55 16.95
C LYS A 387 -21.35 -19.35 18.22
N GLY A 388 -21.68 -18.69 19.30
CA GLY A 388 -21.95 -19.37 20.56
C GLY A 388 -22.27 -18.40 21.70
N LYS A 389 -22.14 -18.90 22.90
CA LYS A 389 -22.35 -18.14 24.12
C LYS A 389 -21.27 -18.47 25.15
N LEU A 390 -20.70 -17.47 25.77
CA LEU A 390 -19.79 -17.59 26.90
C LEU A 390 -20.53 -17.31 28.19
N SER A 391 -20.12 -17.99 29.27
CA SER A 391 -20.63 -17.76 30.61
C SER A 391 -19.45 -17.57 31.56
N PHE A 392 -19.42 -16.45 32.22
CA PHE A 392 -18.38 -16.09 33.20
C PHE A 392 -18.97 -16.24 34.61
N THR A 393 -18.31 -17.04 35.43
CA THR A 393 -18.65 -17.15 36.85
C THR A 393 -17.53 -16.48 37.62
N PRO A 394 -17.67 -15.19 37.98
CA PRO A 394 -16.65 -14.47 38.73
C PRO A 394 -16.47 -15.09 40.12
N SER A 395 -15.23 -15.17 40.58
CA SER A 395 -14.92 -15.62 41.94
C SER A 395 -14.26 -14.49 42.72
N ARG A 396 -14.49 -14.45 44.02
CA ARG A 396 -13.84 -13.49 44.91
C ARG A 396 -12.36 -13.79 45.02
N GLY A 397 -11.50 -12.98 44.41
CA GLY A 397 -10.04 -13.09 44.51
C GLY A 397 -9.46 -12.17 45.58
N THR A 398 -8.21 -12.40 45.92
CA THR A 398 -7.49 -11.69 47.02
C THR A 398 -6.88 -10.34 46.61
N ALA A 399 -7.12 -9.87 45.39
CA ALA A 399 -6.62 -8.58 44.89
C ALA A 399 -7.72 -7.83 44.14
N ASP A 400 -7.67 -6.51 44.13
CA ASP A 400 -8.68 -5.56 43.60
C ASP A 400 -8.99 -5.64 42.08
N ARG A 401 -8.60 -6.72 41.42
CA ARG A 401 -8.79 -6.90 39.96
C ARG A 401 -9.30 -8.28 39.64
N TYR A 402 -10.60 -8.38 39.46
CA TYR A 402 -11.24 -9.60 39.02
C TYR A 402 -11.22 -9.63 37.49
N LEU A 403 -10.30 -10.41 36.95
CA LEU A 403 -10.16 -10.67 35.49
C LEU A 403 -10.52 -12.12 35.22
N VAL A 404 -11.63 -12.36 34.52
CA VAL A 404 -11.97 -13.69 34.04
C VAL A 404 -11.86 -13.69 32.51
N LYS A 405 -11.09 -14.64 31.98
CA LYS A 405 -10.84 -14.75 30.54
C LYS A 405 -11.39 -16.06 29.99
N GLN A 406 -11.92 -16.00 28.78
CA GLN A 406 -12.27 -17.17 27.99
C GLN A 406 -11.87 -16.91 26.54
N ASP A 407 -11.37 -17.95 25.88
CA ASP A 407 -10.91 -17.87 24.51
C ASP A 407 -11.96 -18.39 23.55
N ILE A 408 -12.03 -17.75 22.39
CA ILE A 408 -12.84 -18.16 21.24
C ILE A 408 -11.90 -18.44 20.10
N GLU A 409 -11.88 -19.68 19.66
CA GLU A 409 -11.07 -20.16 18.57
C GLU A 409 -11.83 -20.05 17.24
N VAL A 410 -11.19 -19.39 16.25
CA VAL A 410 -11.73 -19.26 14.90
C VAL A 410 -10.74 -19.85 13.91
N PRO A 411 -11.10 -20.96 13.20
CA PRO A 411 -10.21 -21.56 12.23
C PRO A 411 -10.02 -20.67 11.01
N VAL A 412 -8.76 -20.33 10.69
CA VAL A 412 -8.33 -19.63 9.47
C VAL A 412 -7.84 -20.66 8.46
N LYS A 413 -8.42 -20.64 7.26
CA LYS A 413 -8.18 -21.64 6.21
C LYS A 413 -6.95 -21.29 5.38
N ALA A 414 -6.21 -22.32 4.96
CA ALA A 414 -5.29 -22.21 3.84
C ALA A 414 -6.08 -22.01 2.54
N ASN A 415 -5.51 -21.30 1.60
CA ASN A 415 -5.96 -21.26 0.21
C ASN A 415 -4.76 -21.05 -0.73
N ASP A 416 -5.01 -21.12 -2.04
CA ASP A 416 -3.97 -20.99 -3.06
C ASP A 416 -3.94 -19.58 -3.69
N LEU A 417 -4.25 -18.57 -2.87
CA LEU A 417 -4.35 -17.18 -3.29
C LEU A 417 -3.35 -16.31 -2.56
N ILE A 418 -2.76 -15.35 -3.27
CA ILE A 418 -2.10 -14.18 -2.70
C ILE A 418 -3.15 -13.07 -2.70
N GLU A 419 -3.63 -12.66 -1.52
CA GLU A 419 -4.77 -11.75 -1.37
C GLU A 419 -4.40 -10.43 -0.69
N GLY A 420 -3.17 -10.30 -0.17
CA GLY A 420 -2.79 -9.24 0.75
C GLY A 420 -3.41 -9.44 2.14
N VAL A 421 -3.40 -8.36 2.92
CA VAL A 421 -3.99 -8.40 4.26
C VAL A 421 -5.51 -8.49 4.15
N LYS A 422 -6.10 -9.49 4.80
CA LYS A 422 -7.54 -9.66 4.97
C LYS A 422 -7.93 -9.50 6.43
N ASP A 423 -9.17 -9.17 6.71
CA ASP A 423 -9.68 -9.05 8.06
C ASP A 423 -11.11 -9.56 8.20
N PHE A 424 -11.41 -10.09 9.37
CA PHE A 424 -12.76 -10.41 9.82
C PHE A 424 -12.94 -9.95 11.26
N GLU A 425 -14.15 -10.00 11.75
CA GLU A 425 -14.50 -9.52 13.08
C GLU A 425 -15.19 -10.62 13.91
N LEU A 426 -14.95 -10.58 15.22
CA LEU A 426 -15.73 -11.30 16.21
C LEU A 426 -16.56 -10.28 16.99
N LEU A 427 -17.88 -10.42 16.95
CA LEU A 427 -18.81 -9.56 17.63
C LEU A 427 -19.33 -10.24 18.91
N LEU A 428 -19.34 -9.48 19.99
CA LEU A 428 -20.05 -9.83 21.22
C LEU A 428 -21.44 -9.20 21.18
N SER A 429 -22.46 -9.95 21.61
CA SER A 429 -23.86 -9.51 21.65
C SER A 429 -24.59 -10.11 22.86
N ASP A 430 -25.83 -9.73 23.08
CA ASP A 430 -26.73 -10.33 24.08
C ASP A 430 -26.13 -10.52 25.46
N VAL A 431 -25.41 -9.49 25.92
CA VAL A 431 -24.78 -9.49 27.23
C VAL A 431 -25.84 -9.46 28.33
N GLN A 432 -25.64 -10.30 29.36
CA GLN A 432 -26.47 -10.35 30.53
C GLN A 432 -25.63 -10.05 31.77
N GLN A 433 -26.15 -9.20 32.65
CA GLN A 433 -25.54 -8.84 33.96
C GLN A 433 -24.15 -8.12 33.84
N SER A 434 -23.82 -7.56 32.68
CA SER A 434 -22.63 -6.77 32.43
C SER A 434 -22.88 -5.84 31.24
N TYR A 435 -21.86 -5.19 30.74
CA TYR A 435 -21.94 -4.37 29.53
C TYR A 435 -20.73 -4.63 28.62
N LEU A 436 -20.88 -4.26 27.37
CA LEU A 436 -19.83 -4.43 26.34
C LEU A 436 -18.96 -3.20 26.28
N VAL A 437 -17.71 -3.33 26.73
CA VAL A 437 -16.71 -2.24 26.69
C VAL A 437 -16.06 -2.17 25.30
N LYS A 438 -15.65 -3.33 24.78
CA LYS A 438 -15.16 -3.50 23.42
C LYS A 438 -15.86 -4.71 22.80
N PRO A 439 -17.00 -4.50 22.12
CA PRO A 439 -17.81 -5.59 21.61
C PRO A 439 -17.26 -6.23 20.34
N VAL A 440 -16.28 -5.60 19.66
CA VAL A 440 -15.74 -6.07 18.40
C VAL A 440 -14.26 -6.33 18.54
N GLY A 441 -13.84 -7.56 18.30
CA GLY A 441 -12.47 -7.97 18.08
C GLY A 441 -12.19 -8.09 16.59
N LYS A 442 -11.06 -7.57 16.13
CA LYS A 442 -10.63 -7.65 14.74
C LYS A 442 -9.53 -8.70 14.59
N ALA A 443 -9.71 -9.65 13.67
CA ALA A 443 -8.63 -10.52 13.21
C ALA A 443 -8.04 -9.97 11.93
N VAL A 444 -6.73 -9.84 11.90
CA VAL A 444 -5.96 -9.48 10.70
C VAL A 444 -5.23 -10.71 10.22
N ILE A 445 -5.54 -11.17 9.02
CA ILE A 445 -4.90 -12.31 8.36
C ILE A 445 -3.87 -11.75 7.40
N GLU A 446 -2.58 -12.03 7.64
CA GLU A 446 -1.51 -11.76 6.70
C GLU A 446 -1.32 -12.93 5.75
N ASP A 447 -0.91 -12.67 4.52
CA ASP A 447 -0.65 -13.74 3.57
C ASP A 447 0.49 -14.66 4.04
N GLN A 448 0.39 -15.93 3.66
CA GLN A 448 1.49 -16.86 3.67
C GLN A 448 2.62 -16.36 2.76
N GLN A 449 3.84 -16.82 3.01
CA GLN A 449 4.95 -16.51 2.13
C GLN A 449 4.71 -17.13 0.74
N ALA A 450 4.78 -16.28 -0.28
CA ALA A 450 4.80 -16.68 -1.69
C ALA A 450 6.24 -16.58 -2.23
N VAL A 451 6.66 -17.58 -2.99
CA VAL A 451 8.00 -17.66 -3.57
C VAL A 451 7.89 -17.55 -5.08
N VAL A 452 8.66 -16.65 -5.67
CA VAL A 452 8.81 -16.55 -7.12
C VAL A 452 9.87 -17.56 -7.57
N LYS A 453 9.52 -18.45 -8.51
CA LYS A 453 10.42 -19.47 -9.07
C LYS A 453 10.41 -19.46 -10.59
N LEU A 454 11.51 -19.87 -11.17
CA LEU A 454 11.59 -20.17 -12.60
C LEU A 454 10.78 -21.46 -12.87
N VAL A 455 9.86 -21.37 -13.84
CA VAL A 455 9.06 -22.50 -14.31
C VAL A 455 9.74 -23.17 -15.51
N ARG A 456 10.14 -22.37 -16.48
CA ARG A 456 10.88 -22.82 -17.65
C ARG A 456 11.59 -21.68 -18.37
N THR A 457 12.59 -22.07 -19.18
CA THR A 457 13.18 -21.22 -20.20
C THR A 457 13.00 -21.88 -21.56
N GLU A 458 12.81 -21.09 -22.62
CA GLU A 458 12.93 -21.52 -23.99
C GLU A 458 14.11 -20.83 -24.61
N ARG A 459 14.89 -21.57 -25.40
CA ARG A 459 16.04 -21.01 -26.11
C ARG A 459 15.59 -20.02 -27.17
N GLY A 460 16.34 -18.95 -27.34
CA GLY A 460 16.23 -18.02 -28.44
C GLY A 460 17.06 -18.44 -29.65
N GLU A 461 16.79 -17.81 -30.78
CA GLU A 461 17.57 -17.88 -32.01
C GLU A 461 17.74 -16.47 -32.54
N GLU A 462 18.94 -16.08 -32.82
CA GLU A 462 19.28 -14.73 -33.25
C GLU A 462 18.38 -14.24 -34.36
N GLY A 463 17.83 -13.03 -34.19
CA GLY A 463 16.98 -12.36 -35.15
C GLY A 463 15.62 -13.01 -35.43
N SER A 464 15.34 -14.24 -34.94
CA SER A 464 14.15 -14.99 -35.32
C SER A 464 13.27 -15.41 -34.13
N LYS A 465 13.87 -15.72 -32.98
CA LYS A 465 13.14 -16.19 -31.80
C LYS A 465 13.76 -15.65 -30.51
N ASP A 466 12.95 -14.98 -29.71
CA ASP A 466 13.32 -14.48 -28.39
C ASP A 466 13.57 -15.60 -27.37
N ILE A 467 14.41 -15.33 -26.36
CA ILE A 467 14.56 -16.20 -25.21
C ILE A 467 13.39 -15.96 -24.26
N LEU A 468 12.64 -17.00 -23.92
CA LEU A 468 11.56 -16.93 -22.95
C LEU A 468 12.03 -17.34 -21.55
N TYR A 469 11.71 -16.51 -20.55
CA TYR A 469 11.78 -16.86 -19.12
C TYR A 469 10.37 -16.83 -18.55
N GLU A 470 9.83 -17.97 -18.15
CA GLU A 470 8.52 -18.08 -17.52
C GLU A 470 8.72 -18.26 -16.00
N LEU A 471 8.22 -17.31 -15.22
CA LEU A 471 8.21 -17.36 -13.76
C LEU A 471 6.83 -17.77 -13.25
N GLY A 472 6.78 -18.31 -12.03
CA GLY A 472 5.55 -18.69 -11.34
C GLY A 472 5.57 -18.28 -9.88
N LEU A 473 4.39 -18.15 -9.31
CA LEU A 473 4.16 -17.89 -7.88
C LEU A 473 3.83 -19.21 -7.19
N PHE A 474 4.50 -19.49 -6.09
CA PHE A 474 4.36 -20.76 -5.36
C PHE A 474 4.32 -20.54 -3.85
N LYS A 475 3.66 -21.43 -3.12
CA LYS A 475 3.86 -21.58 -1.69
C LYS A 475 5.27 -22.11 -1.40
N THR A 476 5.68 -22.06 -0.16
CA THR A 476 6.97 -22.62 0.28
C THR A 476 7.05 -24.13 0.06
N ASP A 477 5.93 -24.84 0.04
CA ASP A 477 5.84 -26.27 -0.27
C ASP A 477 5.83 -26.62 -1.76
N GLY A 478 5.82 -25.61 -2.64
CA GLY A 478 5.81 -25.77 -4.09
C GLY A 478 4.42 -25.76 -4.73
N THR A 479 3.35 -25.62 -3.96
CA THR A 479 1.99 -25.48 -4.51
C THR A 479 1.84 -24.17 -5.25
N PRO A 480 1.29 -24.14 -6.48
CA PRO A 480 1.07 -22.89 -7.23
C PRO A 480 0.12 -21.95 -6.51
N LEU A 481 0.43 -20.63 -6.57
CA LEU A 481 -0.39 -19.56 -6.03
C LEU A 481 -0.91 -18.65 -7.13
N THR A 482 -2.14 -18.18 -6.97
CA THR A 482 -2.76 -17.18 -7.86
C THR A 482 -2.69 -15.79 -7.22
N ASN A 483 -2.27 -14.80 -7.99
CA ASN A 483 -2.38 -13.40 -7.58
C ASN A 483 -3.86 -12.98 -7.53
N ALA A 484 -4.39 -12.76 -6.35
CA ALA A 484 -5.76 -12.30 -6.10
C ALA A 484 -5.79 -10.97 -5.31
N THR A 485 -4.70 -10.20 -5.39
CA THR A 485 -4.57 -8.93 -4.66
C THR A 485 -5.40 -7.79 -5.22
N GLY A 486 -5.93 -7.95 -6.45
CA GLY A 486 -6.55 -6.85 -7.21
C GLY A 486 -5.54 -5.91 -7.86
N ALA A 487 -4.24 -6.16 -7.69
CA ALA A 487 -3.14 -5.36 -8.26
C ALA A 487 -2.10 -6.29 -8.91
N ASN A 488 -1.19 -5.71 -9.68
CA ASN A 488 -0.08 -6.45 -10.26
C ASN A 488 1.00 -6.73 -9.21
N ILE A 489 1.60 -7.93 -9.29
CA ILE A 489 2.87 -8.24 -8.65
C ILE A 489 3.95 -8.10 -9.73
N ILE A 490 4.93 -7.24 -9.50
CA ILE A 490 5.97 -6.91 -10.47
C ILE A 490 7.29 -7.43 -9.95
N VAL A 491 8.01 -8.17 -10.78
CA VAL A 491 9.33 -8.70 -10.50
C VAL A 491 10.31 -8.07 -11.46
N ASP A 492 11.23 -7.26 -10.93
CA ASP A 492 12.28 -6.61 -11.69
C ASP A 492 13.60 -7.36 -11.56
N GLY A 493 14.37 -7.34 -12.63
CA GLY A 493 15.68 -7.95 -12.70
C GLY A 493 16.69 -7.09 -13.42
N ILE A 494 17.89 -7.62 -13.47
CA ILE A 494 19.03 -7.08 -14.22
C ILE A 494 19.70 -8.22 -14.98
N TYR A 495 20.37 -7.91 -16.08
CA TYR A 495 21.22 -8.89 -16.74
C TYR A 495 22.42 -9.22 -15.86
N GLY A 496 22.72 -10.51 -15.74
CA GLY A 496 23.89 -11.05 -15.03
C GLY A 496 25.02 -11.43 -15.98
N GLU A 497 26.09 -11.98 -15.43
CA GLU A 497 27.22 -12.47 -16.20
C GLU A 497 26.84 -13.72 -16.97
N GLY A 498 26.80 -13.63 -18.29
CA GLY A 498 26.60 -14.71 -19.26
C GLY A 498 27.72 -14.70 -20.31
N THR A 499 27.64 -15.55 -21.31
CA THR A 499 28.60 -15.57 -22.43
C THR A 499 28.11 -14.74 -23.62
N ALA A 500 26.82 -14.39 -23.65
CA ALA A 500 26.23 -13.53 -24.68
C ALA A 500 26.53 -12.06 -24.42
N ASP A 501 26.72 -11.31 -25.50
CA ASP A 501 27.03 -9.87 -25.44
C ASP A 501 25.91 -9.01 -26.07
N ALA A 502 26.14 -7.70 -26.23
CA ALA A 502 25.18 -6.76 -26.77
C ALA A 502 24.88 -6.93 -28.29
N LEU A 503 25.59 -7.81 -28.98
CA LEU A 503 25.31 -8.16 -30.36
C LEU A 503 24.31 -9.32 -30.46
N ASP A 504 24.28 -10.18 -29.46
CA ASP A 504 23.40 -11.35 -29.42
C ASP A 504 21.97 -11.03 -28.96
N PHE A 505 21.81 -10.02 -28.08
CA PHE A 505 20.49 -9.66 -27.54
C PHE A 505 20.39 -8.19 -27.13
N ASP A 506 19.15 -7.71 -27.02
CA ASP A 506 18.86 -6.32 -26.66
C ASP A 506 19.01 -6.09 -25.14
N MET A 507 20.16 -5.57 -24.73
CA MET A 507 20.44 -5.19 -23.34
C MET A 507 19.71 -3.91 -22.87
N GLY A 508 19.08 -3.16 -23.77
CA GLY A 508 18.31 -1.95 -23.44
C GLY A 508 16.97 -2.21 -22.76
N LEU A 509 16.47 -3.44 -22.84
CA LEU A 509 15.21 -3.85 -22.21
C LEU A 509 15.49 -4.27 -20.75
N THR A 510 14.87 -3.58 -19.79
CA THR A 510 14.95 -4.00 -18.39
C THR A 510 14.15 -5.27 -18.17
N PRO A 511 14.74 -6.35 -17.62
CA PRO A 511 14.02 -7.56 -17.31
C PRO A 511 12.88 -7.28 -16.31
N ARG A 512 11.65 -7.55 -16.72
CA ARG A 512 10.46 -7.33 -15.92
C ARG A 512 9.39 -8.37 -16.19
N VAL A 513 8.90 -9.01 -15.14
CA VAL A 513 7.78 -9.94 -15.18
C VAL A 513 6.60 -9.35 -14.39
N ILE A 514 5.42 -9.37 -14.96
CA ILE A 514 4.20 -8.82 -14.35
C ILE A 514 3.18 -9.95 -14.19
N PHE A 515 2.91 -10.32 -12.94
CA PHE A 515 1.81 -11.20 -12.61
C PHE A 515 0.55 -10.37 -12.41
N ALA A 516 -0.29 -10.32 -13.41
CA ALA A 516 -1.59 -9.65 -13.32
C ALA A 516 -2.50 -10.33 -12.29
N ASN A 517 -3.54 -9.61 -11.84
CA ASN A 517 -4.55 -10.22 -11.01
C ASN A 517 -5.19 -11.43 -11.73
N GLY A 518 -5.30 -12.57 -11.06
CA GLY A 518 -5.75 -13.85 -11.62
C GLY A 518 -4.63 -14.72 -12.20
N SER A 519 -3.38 -14.25 -12.28
CA SER A 519 -2.26 -15.01 -12.84
C SER A 519 -1.54 -15.86 -11.79
N GLN A 520 -1.11 -17.05 -12.22
CA GLN A 520 -0.17 -17.92 -11.48
C GLN A 520 1.24 -17.85 -12.07
N LYS A 521 1.32 -17.57 -13.37
CA LYS A 521 2.56 -17.54 -14.15
C LYS A 521 2.60 -16.30 -15.01
N SER A 522 3.79 -15.87 -15.35
CA SER A 522 4.04 -14.79 -16.29
C SER A 522 5.43 -14.92 -16.88
N SER A 523 5.67 -14.27 -18.01
CA SER A 523 6.92 -14.40 -18.74
C SER A 523 7.55 -13.06 -19.08
N PHE A 524 8.83 -13.11 -19.31
CA PHE A 524 9.64 -12.07 -19.90
C PHE A 524 10.41 -12.62 -21.09
N ASN A 525 10.38 -11.92 -22.21
CA ASN A 525 11.12 -12.27 -23.39
C ASN A 525 12.34 -11.38 -23.53
N VAL A 526 13.50 -12.01 -23.70
CA VAL A 526 14.73 -11.32 -24.09
C VAL A 526 14.80 -11.34 -25.59
N ARG A 527 14.70 -10.16 -26.21
CA ARG A 527 14.80 -10.01 -27.65
C ARG A 527 16.19 -10.38 -28.10
N THR A 528 16.28 -11.37 -29.01
CA THR A 528 17.53 -11.71 -29.71
C THR A 528 17.79 -10.73 -30.83
N LEU A 529 19.06 -10.46 -31.10
CA LEU A 529 19.53 -9.61 -32.18
C LEU A 529 20.20 -10.48 -33.23
N GLU A 530 20.16 -10.02 -34.45
CA GLU A 530 20.84 -10.63 -35.58
C GLU A 530 22.15 -9.89 -35.80
N ASP A 531 23.26 -10.64 -35.88
CA ASP A 531 24.56 -10.03 -36.16
C ASP A 531 25.23 -10.65 -37.42
N THR A 532 26.49 -10.41 -37.62
CA THR A 532 27.27 -10.91 -38.76
C THR A 532 28.27 -11.98 -38.40
N ARG A 533 28.11 -12.60 -37.23
CA ARG A 533 28.99 -13.67 -36.73
C ARG A 533 28.29 -15.01 -36.83
N TYR A 534 29.05 -16.06 -36.93
CA TYR A 534 28.59 -17.44 -36.74
C TYR A 534 29.28 -17.99 -35.52
N GLU A 535 28.52 -18.32 -34.50
CA GLU A 535 29.03 -18.54 -33.15
C GLU A 535 28.48 -19.81 -32.51
N LEU A 536 29.07 -20.21 -31.39
CA LEU A 536 28.54 -21.28 -30.54
C LEU A 536 27.37 -20.75 -29.68
N PRO A 537 26.46 -21.62 -29.23
CA PRO A 537 25.41 -21.21 -28.30
C PRO A 537 25.97 -20.47 -27.09
N LYS A 538 25.36 -19.34 -26.77
CA LYS A 538 25.75 -18.47 -25.67
C LYS A 538 24.68 -18.43 -24.59
N THR A 539 25.05 -18.04 -23.38
CA THR A 539 24.15 -17.93 -22.24
C THR A 539 23.80 -16.48 -21.98
N VAL A 540 22.51 -16.22 -21.78
CA VAL A 540 21.99 -14.97 -21.24
C VAL A 540 21.49 -15.21 -19.83
N VAL A 541 22.03 -14.49 -18.86
CA VAL A 541 21.64 -14.62 -17.45
C VAL A 541 20.77 -13.42 -17.06
N VAL A 542 19.64 -13.71 -16.43
CA VAL A 542 18.77 -12.70 -15.84
C VAL A 542 18.69 -12.95 -14.33
N ASN A 543 19.05 -11.96 -13.55
CA ASN A 543 18.98 -11.94 -12.09
C ASN A 543 17.79 -11.10 -11.65
N PHE A 544 16.68 -11.74 -11.30
CA PHE A 544 15.54 -11.07 -10.70
C PHE A 544 15.83 -10.82 -9.23
N ASN A 545 15.86 -9.56 -8.82
CA ASN A 545 16.34 -9.14 -7.49
C ASN A 545 15.38 -8.22 -6.74
N LYS A 546 14.24 -7.89 -7.33
CA LYS A 546 13.29 -6.99 -6.70
C LYS A 546 11.85 -7.41 -6.99
N VAL A 547 11.05 -7.45 -5.92
CA VAL A 547 9.61 -7.73 -6.00
C VAL A 547 8.84 -6.51 -5.51
N HIS A 548 7.87 -6.06 -6.30
CA HIS A 548 6.90 -5.05 -5.93
C HIS A 548 5.53 -5.70 -5.84
N SER A 549 4.95 -5.70 -4.66
CA SER A 549 3.63 -6.24 -4.40
C SER A 549 2.80 -5.29 -3.55
N LEU A 550 1.49 -5.52 -3.47
CA LEU A 550 0.61 -4.77 -2.60
C LEU A 550 1.08 -4.91 -1.15
N SER A 551 0.97 -3.82 -0.38
CA SER A 551 1.31 -3.85 1.05
C SER A 551 0.55 -4.97 1.78
N GLY A 552 1.31 -5.82 2.47
CA GLY A 552 0.77 -6.99 3.17
C GLY A 552 0.74 -8.29 2.37
N SER A 553 1.09 -8.27 1.08
CA SER A 553 1.42 -9.49 0.32
C SER A 553 2.86 -9.89 0.62
N ASN A 554 3.06 -11.12 1.07
CA ASN A 554 4.38 -11.62 1.43
C ASN A 554 4.99 -12.40 0.25
N VAL A 555 5.50 -11.68 -0.76
CA VAL A 555 6.10 -12.26 -1.97
C VAL A 555 7.60 -12.00 -1.98
N ALA A 556 8.40 -13.04 -2.12
CA ALA A 556 9.85 -12.98 -2.10
C ALA A 556 10.48 -14.01 -3.06
N PHE A 557 11.79 -14.01 -3.17
CA PHE A 557 12.56 -15.08 -3.76
C PHE A 557 12.93 -16.12 -2.70
N ASP A 558 13.35 -17.30 -3.15
CA ASP A 558 14.01 -18.30 -2.30
C ASP A 558 15.50 -17.93 -2.21
N GLY A 559 15.84 -16.98 -1.35
CA GLY A 559 17.12 -16.33 -1.24
C GLY A 559 17.09 -14.85 -1.57
N GLU A 560 18.25 -14.26 -1.86
CA GLU A 560 18.35 -12.81 -2.13
C GLU A 560 17.90 -12.45 -3.57
N LEU A 561 18.07 -13.38 -4.51
CA LEU A 561 17.71 -13.18 -5.92
C LEU A 561 17.34 -14.52 -6.58
N LEU A 562 16.65 -14.45 -7.71
CA LEU A 562 16.39 -15.57 -8.59
C LEU A 562 17.23 -15.42 -9.87
N SER A 563 18.29 -16.24 -9.99
CA SER A 563 19.11 -16.28 -11.19
C SER A 563 18.56 -17.28 -12.21
N CYS A 564 18.31 -16.81 -13.43
CA CYS A 564 17.80 -17.60 -14.53
C CYS A 564 18.76 -17.56 -15.70
N SER A 565 19.12 -18.72 -16.27
CA SER A 565 19.97 -18.83 -17.44
C SER A 565 19.16 -19.30 -18.64
N GLY A 566 19.23 -18.57 -19.73
CA GLY A 566 18.67 -18.93 -21.04
C GLY A 566 19.81 -19.13 -22.05
N ILE A 567 19.48 -19.71 -23.16
CA ILE A 567 20.45 -19.97 -24.27
C ILE A 567 19.97 -19.21 -25.50
N VAL A 568 20.85 -18.46 -26.14
CA VAL A 568 20.71 -17.98 -27.48
C VAL A 568 21.56 -18.85 -28.40
N VAL A 569 20.98 -19.30 -29.47
CA VAL A 569 21.71 -20.00 -30.54
C VAL A 569 21.78 -19.07 -31.72
N ASP A 570 22.85 -19.23 -32.47
CA ASP A 570 23.06 -18.47 -33.68
C ASP A 570 21.98 -18.74 -34.75
N GLN A 571 21.92 -17.88 -35.72
CA GLN A 571 21.08 -18.03 -36.90
C GLN A 571 21.55 -19.18 -37.79
N PRO A 572 20.68 -19.84 -38.57
CA PRO A 572 21.10 -20.85 -39.56
C PRO A 572 22.04 -20.28 -40.60
N ALA A 573 23.13 -21.00 -40.82
CA ALA A 573 24.13 -20.64 -41.82
C ALA A 573 24.10 -21.59 -43.06
N ARG A 574 24.66 -21.12 -44.16
CA ARG A 574 24.89 -21.90 -45.36
C ARG A 574 26.23 -21.59 -45.98
N LEU A 575 26.78 -22.56 -46.71
CA LEU A 575 27.95 -22.30 -47.55
C LEU A 575 27.54 -22.21 -48.99
N ALA A 576 28.15 -21.25 -49.68
CA ALA A 576 28.05 -21.13 -51.12
C ALA A 576 29.44 -21.06 -51.73
N ILE A 577 29.65 -21.73 -52.85
CA ILE A 577 30.85 -21.63 -53.63
C ILE A 577 30.57 -20.74 -54.87
N ALA A 578 31.46 -19.81 -55.14
CA ALA A 578 31.40 -18.92 -56.29
C ALA A 578 32.72 -18.86 -57.01
N SER A 579 32.65 -18.62 -58.30
CA SER A 579 33.82 -18.36 -59.12
C SER A 579 34.35 -16.95 -58.87
N LEU A 580 35.67 -16.79 -58.80
CA LEU A 580 36.34 -15.50 -58.72
C LEU A 580 36.60 -14.87 -60.10
N GLY A 581 36.02 -15.47 -61.15
CA GLY A 581 36.07 -15.00 -62.55
C GLY A 581 36.85 -15.93 -63.45
N ASP A 582 36.82 -15.63 -64.74
CA ASP A 582 37.56 -16.39 -65.74
C ASP A 582 39.05 -16.10 -65.67
N HIS A 583 39.86 -17.13 -65.87
CA HIS A 583 41.31 -17.02 -65.79
C HIS A 583 41.95 -17.21 -67.14
N ARG A 584 42.93 -16.35 -67.46
CA ARG A 584 43.77 -16.51 -68.66
C ARG A 584 45.01 -17.26 -68.30
N VAL A 585 45.52 -18.06 -69.28
CA VAL A 585 46.80 -18.72 -69.17
C VAL A 585 47.90 -17.65 -69.12
N ASN A 586 48.43 -17.40 -67.91
CA ASN A 586 49.48 -16.43 -67.73
C ASN A 586 50.51 -17.02 -66.77
N ASN A 587 51.67 -17.34 -67.27
CA ASN A 587 52.90 -17.84 -66.60
C ASN A 587 52.83 -17.95 -65.08
N ASN A 588 52.47 -19.13 -64.54
CA ASN A 588 52.64 -19.56 -63.16
C ASN A 588 52.13 -18.66 -62.03
N VAL A 589 51.08 -17.87 -62.29
CA VAL A 589 50.49 -17.06 -61.21
C VAL A 589 49.51 -17.93 -60.40
N VAL A 590 49.80 -18.14 -59.13
CA VAL A 590 48.85 -18.69 -58.16
C VAL A 590 47.76 -17.66 -57.93
N SER A 591 46.52 -17.98 -58.31
CA SER A 591 45.38 -17.07 -58.11
C SER A 591 44.25 -17.82 -57.42
N GLY A 592 43.37 -17.13 -56.74
CA GLY A 592 42.13 -17.65 -56.20
C GLY A 592 41.19 -17.99 -57.39
N PHE A 593 40.70 -19.21 -57.48
CA PHE A 593 39.77 -19.64 -58.50
C PHE A 593 38.34 -19.62 -58.08
N PHE A 594 38.12 -20.06 -56.85
CA PHE A 594 36.79 -20.07 -56.23
C PHE A 594 36.90 -19.52 -54.81
N THR A 595 35.84 -18.96 -54.36
CA THR A 595 35.65 -18.63 -52.95
C THR A 595 34.49 -19.46 -52.37
N VAL A 596 34.70 -20.02 -51.19
CA VAL A 596 33.64 -20.63 -50.39
C VAL A 596 33.33 -19.65 -49.32
N SER A 597 32.10 -19.14 -49.27
CA SER A 597 31.65 -18.13 -48.35
C SER A 597 30.65 -18.72 -47.37
N LEU A 598 30.77 -18.31 -46.08
CA LEU A 598 29.82 -18.57 -45.05
C LEU A 598 28.77 -17.45 -45.05
N LEU A 599 27.54 -17.84 -45.28
CA LEU A 599 26.43 -16.92 -45.48
C LEU A 599 25.33 -17.20 -44.48
N ARG A 600 24.60 -16.19 -44.10
CA ARG A 600 23.35 -16.32 -43.38
C ARG A 600 22.32 -17.00 -44.28
N ALA A 601 21.60 -18.00 -43.74
CA ALA A 601 20.66 -18.75 -44.55
C ALA A 601 19.47 -17.90 -44.99
N SER A 602 19.01 -16.95 -44.21
CA SER A 602 17.80 -16.15 -44.40
C SER A 602 17.93 -15.16 -45.59
N ASP A 603 19.01 -14.40 -45.65
CA ASP A 603 19.18 -13.29 -46.60
C ASP A 603 20.46 -13.35 -47.42
N GLY A 604 21.38 -14.26 -47.11
CA GLY A 604 22.65 -14.42 -47.81
C GLY A 604 23.72 -13.42 -47.41
N ALA A 605 23.58 -12.71 -46.31
CA ALA A 605 24.62 -11.86 -45.77
C ALA A 605 25.83 -12.68 -45.35
N LEU A 606 27.03 -12.12 -45.55
CA LEU A 606 28.28 -12.74 -45.11
C LEU A 606 28.34 -12.85 -43.60
N LEU A 607 28.71 -14.04 -43.11
CA LEU A 607 28.97 -14.30 -41.70
C LEU A 607 30.46 -14.55 -41.46
N THR A 608 31.03 -14.00 -40.40
CA THR A 608 32.37 -14.33 -39.93
C THR A 608 32.32 -15.54 -39.01
N ASN A 609 33.22 -16.50 -39.17
CA ASN A 609 33.27 -17.64 -38.25
C ASN A 609 33.94 -17.20 -36.92
N ALA A 610 33.15 -17.03 -35.87
CA ALA A 610 33.60 -16.65 -34.52
C ALA A 610 33.40 -17.80 -33.50
N THR A 611 33.32 -19.06 -33.96
CA THR A 611 33.12 -20.23 -33.10
C THR A 611 34.35 -20.62 -32.28
N GLY A 612 35.50 -20.01 -32.51
CA GLY A 612 36.80 -20.41 -31.93
C GLY A 612 37.40 -21.66 -32.58
N SER A 613 36.77 -22.23 -33.61
CA SER A 613 37.23 -23.40 -34.33
C SER A 613 36.98 -23.28 -35.83
N ASP A 614 37.88 -23.86 -36.62
CA ASP A 614 37.76 -23.77 -38.09
C ASP A 614 36.56 -24.55 -38.62
N ILE A 615 35.90 -23.96 -39.65
CA ILE A 615 35.02 -24.70 -40.51
C ILE A 615 35.86 -25.29 -41.61
N ILE A 616 35.89 -26.61 -41.76
CA ILE A 616 36.71 -27.31 -42.76
C ILE A 616 35.82 -27.77 -43.91
N VAL A 617 36.11 -27.29 -45.10
CA VAL A 617 35.35 -27.58 -46.32
C VAL A 617 36.23 -28.39 -47.24
N ASN A 618 35.69 -29.52 -47.71
CA ASN A 618 36.35 -30.34 -48.76
C ASN A 618 35.59 -30.17 -50.06
N CYS A 619 36.32 -29.87 -51.12
CA CYS A 619 35.79 -29.73 -52.46
C CYS A 619 36.25 -30.87 -53.39
N VAL A 620 35.57 -31.09 -54.48
CA VAL A 620 35.96 -32.03 -55.50
C VAL A 620 35.68 -31.43 -56.87
N THR A 621 36.53 -31.76 -57.83
CA THR A 621 36.30 -31.46 -59.24
C THR A 621 35.15 -32.35 -59.78
N LEU A 622 34.28 -31.78 -60.64
CA LEU A 622 33.23 -32.52 -61.24
C LEU A 622 33.68 -33.23 -62.53
N PRO A 623 33.22 -34.47 -62.82
CA PRO A 623 33.68 -35.25 -63.93
C PRO A 623 33.22 -34.71 -65.31
N ASP A 624 32.18 -33.88 -65.35
CA ASP A 624 31.65 -33.23 -66.55
C ASP A 624 32.38 -31.91 -66.91
N ALA A 625 33.44 -31.54 -66.15
CA ALA A 625 34.35 -30.47 -66.49
C ALA A 625 35.18 -30.79 -67.75
N THR A 626 35.31 -29.81 -68.64
CA THR A 626 36.08 -29.99 -69.85
C THR A 626 37.59 -29.80 -69.60
N ALA A 627 37.95 -29.04 -68.58
CA ALA A 627 39.32 -28.93 -68.05
C ALA A 627 39.66 -30.13 -67.16
N LYS A 628 40.91 -30.64 -67.25
CA LYS A 628 41.38 -31.76 -66.45
C LYS A 628 42.45 -31.34 -65.45
N GLU A 629 42.24 -31.71 -64.17
CA GLU A 629 43.23 -31.49 -63.14
C GLU A 629 44.54 -32.28 -63.43
N GLY A 630 45.68 -31.69 -63.14
CA GLY A 630 47.01 -32.23 -63.50
C GLY A 630 47.43 -32.00 -64.94
N LYS A 631 46.51 -31.60 -65.83
CA LYS A 631 46.79 -31.29 -67.24
C LYS A 631 46.58 -29.80 -67.56
N ASP A 632 45.44 -29.24 -67.18
CA ASP A 632 45.00 -27.89 -67.53
C ASP A 632 45.13 -26.95 -66.30
N PHE A 633 45.04 -27.47 -65.11
CA PHE A 633 45.17 -26.77 -63.88
C PHE A 633 45.57 -27.70 -62.71
N VAL A 634 46.01 -27.14 -61.58
CA VAL A 634 46.23 -27.87 -60.34
C VAL A 634 45.75 -27.02 -59.22
N PHE A 635 44.90 -27.57 -58.33
CA PHE A 635 44.58 -26.94 -57.08
C PHE A 635 45.65 -27.15 -56.03
N THR A 636 45.92 -26.13 -55.21
CA THR A 636 46.91 -26.15 -54.14
C THR A 636 46.30 -26.48 -52.75
N ASN A 637 44.97 -26.25 -52.58
CA ASN A 637 44.26 -26.40 -51.30
C ASN A 637 42.82 -26.86 -51.49
N LEU A 638 42.59 -27.91 -52.34
CA LEU A 638 41.26 -28.44 -52.61
C LEU A 638 40.61 -29.13 -51.40
N HIS A 639 41.42 -29.73 -50.50
CA HIS A 639 41.00 -30.41 -49.30
C HIS A 639 41.43 -29.57 -48.08
N ASP A 640 40.68 -29.69 -47.00
CA ASP A 640 40.92 -28.97 -45.74
C ASP A 640 40.91 -27.46 -45.92
N LEU A 641 40.03 -26.96 -46.78
CA LEU A 641 39.81 -25.52 -46.93
C LEU A 641 39.26 -24.97 -45.61
N ARG A 642 39.89 -23.99 -45.02
CA ARG A 642 39.57 -23.52 -43.66
C ARG A 642 38.99 -22.13 -43.70
N ILE A 643 37.79 -21.96 -43.11
CA ILE A 643 37.28 -20.66 -42.68
C ILE A 643 37.59 -20.54 -41.23
N SER A 644 38.63 -19.77 -40.89
CA SER A 644 39.17 -19.68 -39.51
C SER A 644 38.14 -19.22 -38.51
N GLY A 645 38.16 -19.83 -37.32
CA GLY A 645 37.24 -19.55 -36.21
C GLY A 645 37.63 -18.33 -35.37
N ASP A 646 38.50 -17.43 -35.87
CA ASP A 646 39.03 -16.28 -35.16
C ASP A 646 38.10 -15.03 -35.16
N GLY A 647 36.91 -15.12 -35.73
CA GLY A 647 35.96 -14.02 -35.83
C GLY A 647 36.20 -13.02 -36.97
N ASN A 648 37.25 -13.25 -37.81
CA ASN A 648 37.63 -12.31 -38.86
C ASN A 648 37.43 -12.89 -40.26
N HIS A 649 37.14 -14.18 -40.39
CA HIS A 649 37.04 -14.84 -41.68
C HIS A 649 35.63 -15.28 -41.99
N SER A 650 35.12 -14.83 -43.15
CA SER A 650 33.80 -15.20 -43.72
C SER A 650 33.88 -16.13 -44.92
N SER A 651 35.08 -16.37 -45.42
CA SER A 651 35.32 -17.17 -46.61
C SER A 651 36.69 -17.78 -46.66
N ALA A 652 36.86 -18.75 -47.51
CA ALA A 652 38.17 -19.31 -47.84
C ALA A 652 38.26 -19.49 -49.35
N ASN A 653 39.44 -19.22 -49.87
CA ASN A 653 39.69 -19.32 -51.31
C ASN A 653 40.29 -20.67 -51.69
N VAL A 654 39.76 -21.28 -52.75
CA VAL A 654 40.38 -22.40 -53.44
C VAL A 654 41.39 -21.82 -54.41
N ASN A 655 42.62 -22.06 -54.06
CA ASN A 655 43.77 -21.56 -54.85
C ASN A 655 44.32 -22.65 -55.77
N GLY A 656 44.86 -22.22 -56.87
CA GLY A 656 45.43 -23.14 -57.83
C GLY A 656 46.33 -22.42 -58.87
N VAL A 657 46.82 -23.21 -59.78
CA VAL A 657 47.67 -22.73 -60.87
C VAL A 657 47.04 -23.23 -62.17
N VAL A 658 46.84 -22.38 -63.16
CA VAL A 658 46.53 -22.74 -64.51
C VAL A 658 47.79 -23.21 -65.20
N LEU A 659 47.79 -24.42 -65.66
CA LEU A 659 48.94 -25.00 -66.33
C LEU A 659 49.00 -24.53 -67.80
N PHE A 660 50.20 -24.35 -68.37
CA PHE A 660 50.39 -24.02 -69.76
C PHE A 660 49.84 -25.14 -70.62
N SER A 661 48.88 -24.83 -71.49
CA SER A 661 48.30 -25.76 -72.44
C SER A 661 48.47 -25.27 -73.89
N THR A 662 48.79 -26.20 -74.78
CA THR A 662 48.84 -25.94 -76.22
C THR A 662 47.48 -25.94 -76.88
N ASP A 663 46.42 -26.31 -76.13
CA ASP A 663 45.05 -26.34 -76.64
C ASP A 663 44.49 -24.92 -76.81
N THR A 664 43.79 -24.70 -77.90
CA THR A 664 43.18 -23.41 -78.30
C THR A 664 41.73 -23.24 -77.86
N LEU A 665 41.18 -24.25 -77.25
CA LEU A 665 39.77 -24.26 -76.78
C LEU A 665 39.63 -23.71 -75.39
N GLU A 666 38.55 -22.94 -75.17
CA GLU A 666 38.09 -22.57 -73.80
C GLU A 666 37.68 -23.83 -73.09
N LYS A 667 38.09 -23.97 -71.82
CA LYS A 667 37.81 -25.12 -70.96
C LYS A 667 37.16 -24.70 -69.67
N GLN A 668 36.12 -25.43 -69.27
CA GLN A 668 35.43 -25.19 -68.01
C GLN A 668 36.00 -26.05 -66.89
N VAL A 669 36.26 -25.39 -65.76
CA VAL A 669 36.52 -26.04 -64.49
C VAL A 669 35.27 -25.96 -63.61
N LYS A 670 34.81 -27.12 -63.14
CA LYS A 670 33.65 -27.21 -62.24
C LYS A 670 34.08 -27.80 -60.90
N LEU A 671 33.68 -27.13 -59.85
CA LEU A 671 33.98 -27.52 -58.47
C LEU A 671 32.70 -27.71 -57.72
N LYS A 672 32.72 -28.67 -56.80
CA LYS A 672 31.59 -28.99 -55.92
C LYS A 672 32.07 -29.11 -54.47
N ILE A 673 31.33 -28.53 -53.53
CA ILE A 673 31.50 -28.79 -52.09
C ILE A 673 31.07 -30.24 -51.85
N LYS A 674 31.98 -31.07 -51.37
CA LYS A 674 31.78 -32.52 -51.08
C LYS A 674 31.28 -32.72 -49.66
N SER A 675 31.97 -32.10 -48.70
CA SER A 675 31.66 -32.25 -47.29
C SER A 675 32.07 -31.00 -46.50
N VAL A 676 31.37 -30.78 -45.41
CA VAL A 676 31.64 -29.70 -44.47
C VAL A 676 31.82 -30.36 -43.11
N ASN A 677 32.90 -30.02 -42.38
CA ASN A 677 33.10 -30.34 -41.00
C ASN A 677 33.01 -29.05 -40.22
N GLN A 678 31.94 -28.91 -39.46
CA GLN A 678 31.63 -27.71 -38.67
C GLN A 678 32.03 -27.90 -37.20
N PRO A 679 32.22 -26.82 -36.45
CA PRO A 679 32.51 -26.89 -35.02
C PRO A 679 31.38 -27.59 -34.24
N THR A 680 31.78 -28.44 -33.29
CA THR A 680 30.85 -29.18 -32.45
C THR A 680 29.99 -28.21 -31.60
N GLY A 681 28.67 -28.37 -31.60
CA GLY A 681 27.73 -27.55 -30.87
C GLY A 681 27.22 -26.31 -31.60
N ALA A 682 27.83 -25.92 -32.71
CA ALA A 682 27.32 -24.84 -33.57
C ALA A 682 26.03 -25.25 -34.30
N GLN A 683 25.26 -24.28 -34.74
CA GLN A 683 24.08 -24.53 -35.61
C GLN A 683 24.50 -25.22 -36.89
N PRO A 684 23.67 -26.11 -37.50
CA PRO A 684 24.00 -26.80 -38.74
C PRO A 684 24.23 -25.83 -39.86
N ILE A 685 25.33 -26.07 -40.60
CA ILE A 685 25.62 -25.37 -41.88
C ILE A 685 24.98 -26.13 -43.01
N SER A 686 24.11 -25.50 -43.78
CA SER A 686 23.49 -26.10 -44.95
C SER A 686 24.30 -25.78 -46.20
N VAL A 687 24.14 -26.64 -47.24
CA VAL A 687 24.66 -26.37 -48.59
C VAL A 687 23.58 -26.78 -49.56
N SER A 688 22.94 -25.79 -50.20
CA SER A 688 21.94 -26.07 -51.21
C SER A 688 22.55 -26.63 -52.49
N ASP A 689 21.81 -27.40 -53.28
CA ASP A 689 22.32 -27.95 -54.56
C ASP A 689 22.72 -26.86 -55.55
N ALA A 690 22.03 -25.72 -55.56
CA ALA A 690 22.35 -24.57 -56.40
C ALA A 690 23.65 -23.85 -56.03
N GLU A 691 24.00 -23.86 -54.72
CA GLU A 691 25.16 -23.15 -54.17
C GLU A 691 26.35 -24.10 -53.94
N ARG A 692 26.14 -25.37 -54.11
CA ARG A 692 27.15 -26.42 -53.92
C ARG A 692 28.17 -26.48 -55.02
N THR A 693 27.88 -25.95 -56.23
CA THR A 693 28.72 -26.01 -57.43
C THR A 693 28.97 -24.62 -57.98
N ALA A 694 30.17 -24.43 -58.49
CA ALA A 694 30.53 -23.25 -59.26
C ALA A 694 31.44 -23.64 -60.43
N GLU A 695 31.48 -22.82 -61.45
CA GLU A 695 32.32 -23.03 -62.64
C GLU A 695 33.05 -21.73 -63.06
N PHE A 696 34.20 -21.89 -63.66
CA PHE A 696 34.88 -20.83 -64.34
C PHE A 696 35.49 -21.34 -65.67
N THR A 697 35.86 -20.43 -66.56
CA THR A 697 36.47 -20.75 -67.81
C THR A 697 37.93 -20.39 -67.82
N ILE A 698 38.77 -21.34 -68.27
CA ILE A 698 40.15 -21.08 -68.60
C ILE A 698 40.19 -20.61 -70.03
N ARG A 699 40.69 -19.39 -70.25
CA ARG A 699 40.85 -18.76 -71.56
C ARG A 699 42.33 -18.57 -71.89
N LYS A 700 42.70 -18.65 -73.14
CA LYS A 700 44.05 -18.46 -73.64
C LYS A 700 44.43 -16.98 -73.68
#